data_19eb445b7c775932924fc699d46a6080
#
_entry.id   19eb445b7c775932924fc699d46a6080
#
_cell.length_a   1.000
_cell.length_b   1.000
_cell.length_c   1.000
_cell.angle_alpha   90.00
_cell.angle_beta   90.00
_cell.angle_gamma   90.00
#
_symmetry.space_group_name_H-M   'P 1'
#
loop_
_entity.id
_entity.type
_entity.pdbx_description
1 polymer ?
#
loop_
_entity_poly.entity_id
_entity_poly.type
_entity_poly.pdbx_seq_one_letter_code
_entity_poly.pdbx_strand_id
1 'polypeptide(L)'
;AVYDALVDSFLEKGEKDKAVELSQNLLLRLIIPETRVHVLQRFARILVDLEESSARTEMVFAEALSLSQNNQEIAERLAKIYADRGEWKAHLAVLGRIAASSPLEQAAQTLMQMADVALEKLDDPLAALGFLTAAAEKEPGNQEPRLRIESLHERLGLWAEVARDLEARSKGEDRVDVLIRLAQVYEERLSLIERTKESLWLALADAPPERINEIAAKLISLHRADGERDKELKAFEHQVKAASDENEAAELLILMAKRALEPPRDSKLALKFLEEALEHNPLHGAAVELASELWLENWQAERVIAAAEFLFSHLAQEPEREANIRRMVGEAAARCDQPEEAVAQLSRVVKLDPSDMMTRARLGRQLSQLGRHEEAIDALKDCYYWSGPEGEALLLAAVNSALEVGRGDLALRCLENFEGERTLQIERLFVKAATLAKDVKKQVSHLKALVELEPQGPTRYTALIRLGDLLKDSLHDPIQAIQYYRQAATQGTGAKAAYHKALDAAVSANEKNAAVGILHSMMEIEPDGHVLASLYHATALLLRELGEKNRARQYFAEAVELNPDLHDAVVELEAALAKEPGELATLYSSLSKHYQLSGQIERLITTLRRLGKLYISLNNPEKAIGVLRQILDKLPNDEEALALLAETIEKTSGREDEALEAHRGVLTVDPAHIDSYRAIRELSLILDDDDLAWCASGALTVLGQATDEERLAFEQKRQPTLRLRRDSLPEDGFVQWILDDDALGGVANIMALLHQPLSNVLPMKRPSDLGLSNENHIDLQSRTLFSNMANAVSRILGLQLPPIYHAPGKSGIAKLPTSTPALAVGDDVLNQWRGRELRFALGRAAVACAPGNELLGISDAKGIRLFIMAALKMVFPDYQVPDDVKGIEEMGKGLAKHMSAAAMQDLKDVLTRFRQSNRPVDVQAFVMAVDRAATRTGLFLANDIQIAAGVLQSDTLFLSEMEYGDHLVEMCAWSVSARYANLRKIMLQPE
;
A
#
# COMPACT_ATOMS: atom_id res chain seq x y z
N ALA A 1 -26.81 -35.52 37.93
CA ALA A 1 -26.87 -36.26 39.20
C ALA A 1 -26.89 -37.79 38.98
N VAL A 2 -27.89 -38.40 38.31
CA VAL A 2 -27.95 -39.87 38.10
C VAL A 2 -26.77 -40.36 37.26
N TYR A 3 -26.43 -39.65 36.22
CA TYR A 3 -25.28 -39.93 35.36
C TYR A 3 -23.97 -39.85 36.15
N ASP A 4 -23.77 -38.79 36.91
CA ASP A 4 -22.56 -38.59 37.69
C ASP A 4 -22.39 -39.71 38.74
N ALA A 5 -23.47 -40.07 39.47
CA ALA A 5 -23.46 -41.12 40.43
C ALA A 5 -23.15 -42.50 39.82
N LEU A 6 -23.65 -42.77 38.62
CA LEU A 6 -23.34 -44.01 37.89
C LEU A 6 -21.90 -44.05 37.40
N VAL A 7 -21.41 -42.94 36.84
CA VAL A 7 -20.04 -42.83 36.41
C VAL A 7 -19.09 -42.98 37.59
N ASP A 8 -19.32 -42.26 38.70
CA ASP A 8 -18.50 -42.38 39.90
C ASP A 8 -18.51 -43.83 40.45
N SER A 9 -19.66 -44.48 40.46
CA SER A 9 -19.75 -45.89 40.86
C SER A 9 -18.96 -46.83 39.95
N PHE A 10 -18.93 -46.61 38.65
CA PHE A 10 -18.11 -47.40 37.73
C PHE A 10 -16.62 -47.12 37.93
N LEU A 11 -16.23 -45.86 38.14
CA LEU A 11 -14.84 -45.45 38.34
C LEU A 11 -14.29 -46.04 39.69
N GLU A 12 -15.10 -45.99 40.77
CA GLU A 12 -14.75 -46.60 42.08
C GLU A 12 -14.56 -48.09 42.00
N LYS A 13 -15.34 -48.80 41.15
CA LYS A 13 -15.22 -50.22 40.90
C LYS A 13 -14.12 -50.65 39.94
N GLY A 14 -13.42 -49.67 39.34
CA GLY A 14 -12.39 -49.92 38.34
C GLY A 14 -12.93 -50.26 36.95
N GLU A 15 -14.23 -50.18 36.74
CA GLU A 15 -14.94 -50.53 35.48
C GLU A 15 -14.97 -49.34 34.52
N LYS A 16 -13.82 -48.84 34.18
CA LYS A 16 -13.64 -47.60 33.38
C LYS A 16 -14.28 -47.68 32.00
N ASP A 17 -14.20 -48.83 31.34
CA ASP A 17 -14.81 -49.08 30.03
C ASP A 17 -16.35 -48.88 30.03
N LYS A 18 -16.99 -49.28 31.14
CA LYS A 18 -18.44 -49.07 31.29
C LYS A 18 -18.81 -47.60 31.51
N ALA A 19 -17.93 -46.85 32.17
CA ALA A 19 -18.11 -45.39 32.29
C ALA A 19 -17.99 -44.70 30.94
N VAL A 20 -17.07 -45.16 30.10
CA VAL A 20 -16.89 -44.68 28.70
C VAL A 20 -18.11 -45.04 27.87
N GLU A 21 -18.54 -46.28 27.90
CA GLU A 21 -19.71 -46.78 27.16
C GLU A 21 -20.99 -46.03 27.55
N LEU A 22 -21.22 -45.86 28.86
CA LEU A 22 -22.34 -45.08 29.37
C LEU A 22 -22.32 -43.64 28.85
N SER A 23 -21.17 -42.99 28.89
CA SER A 23 -21.02 -41.62 28.43
C SER A 23 -21.27 -41.48 26.94
N GLN A 24 -20.77 -42.43 26.14
CA GLN A 24 -21.00 -42.47 24.69
C GLN A 24 -22.48 -42.69 24.34
N ASN A 25 -23.09 -43.71 24.96
CA ASN A 25 -24.50 -44.05 24.70
C ASN A 25 -25.43 -42.91 25.11
N LEU A 26 -25.10 -42.20 26.17
CA LEU A 26 -25.86 -41.04 26.61
C LEU A 26 -25.68 -39.86 25.65
N LEU A 27 -24.47 -39.57 25.16
CA LEU A 27 -24.20 -38.51 24.20
C LEU A 27 -24.93 -38.73 22.87
N LEU A 28 -25.12 -39.96 22.42
CA LEU A 28 -25.89 -40.29 21.22
C LEU A 28 -27.40 -39.95 21.34
N ARG A 29 -27.92 -39.84 22.59
CA ARG A 29 -29.35 -39.62 22.84
C ARG A 29 -29.70 -38.24 23.43
N LEU A 30 -28.69 -37.51 23.90
CA LEU A 30 -28.89 -36.21 24.52
C LEU A 30 -29.11 -35.13 23.45
N ILE A 31 -30.26 -34.48 23.53
CA ILE A 31 -30.67 -33.37 22.63
C ILE A 31 -30.53 -32.05 23.35
N ILE A 32 -30.57 -32.00 24.66
CA ILE A 32 -30.49 -30.75 25.46
C ILE A 32 -29.02 -30.31 25.59
N PRO A 33 -28.64 -29.14 25.05
CA PRO A 33 -27.25 -28.70 25.01
C PRO A 33 -26.55 -28.65 26.36
N GLU A 34 -27.16 -28.11 27.39
CA GLU A 34 -26.60 -27.98 28.74
C GLU A 34 -26.24 -29.32 29.39
N THR A 35 -27.15 -30.31 29.28
CA THR A 35 -26.91 -31.66 29.79
C THR A 35 -25.86 -32.38 28.97
N ARG A 36 -25.79 -32.12 27.68
CA ARG A 36 -24.78 -32.69 26.78
C ARG A 36 -23.39 -32.14 27.10
N VAL A 37 -23.28 -30.84 27.33
CA VAL A 37 -22.02 -30.23 27.80
C VAL A 37 -21.53 -30.84 29.08
N HIS A 38 -22.41 -31.03 30.07
CA HIS A 38 -22.03 -31.64 31.33
C HIS A 38 -21.50 -33.07 31.14
N VAL A 39 -22.19 -33.89 30.33
CA VAL A 39 -21.74 -35.24 30.02
C VAL A 39 -20.42 -35.24 29.24
N LEU A 40 -20.26 -34.36 28.26
CA LEU A 40 -19.02 -34.20 27.49
C LEU A 40 -17.86 -33.81 28.40
N GLN A 41 -18.03 -32.85 29.28
CA GLN A 41 -17.01 -32.44 30.25
C GLN A 41 -16.57 -33.58 31.17
N ARG A 42 -17.54 -34.33 31.66
CA ARG A 42 -17.25 -35.48 32.52
C ARG A 42 -16.57 -36.61 31.73
N PHE A 43 -17.04 -36.88 30.54
CA PHE A 43 -16.47 -37.87 29.63
C PHE A 43 -15.04 -37.50 29.21
N ALA A 44 -14.77 -36.24 28.91
CA ALA A 44 -13.43 -35.74 28.62
C ALA A 44 -12.46 -36.00 29.77
N ARG A 45 -12.88 -35.79 31.03
CA ARG A 45 -12.07 -36.11 32.22
C ARG A 45 -11.78 -37.60 32.33
N ILE A 46 -12.77 -38.45 32.07
CA ILE A 46 -12.59 -39.91 32.09
C ILE A 46 -11.57 -40.36 31.04
N LEU A 47 -11.65 -39.80 29.81
CA LEU A 47 -10.73 -40.13 28.73
C LEU A 47 -9.29 -39.68 29.05
N VAL A 48 -9.12 -38.55 29.73
CA VAL A 48 -7.81 -38.06 30.21
C VAL A 48 -7.24 -39.01 31.28
N ASP A 49 -8.10 -39.49 32.23
CA ASP A 49 -7.68 -40.40 33.29
C ASP A 49 -7.37 -41.81 32.77
N LEU A 50 -7.79 -42.13 31.55
CA LEU A 50 -7.51 -43.37 30.86
C LEU A 50 -6.27 -43.38 30.00
N GLU A 51 -5.59 -42.24 29.84
CA GLU A 51 -4.51 -42.05 28.87
C GLU A 51 -4.89 -42.50 27.44
N GLU A 52 -6.22 -42.47 27.12
CA GLU A 52 -6.71 -42.94 25.83
C GLU A 52 -6.25 -42.04 24.67
N SER A 53 -6.10 -42.67 23.49
CA SER A 53 -5.49 -42.03 22.34
C SER A 53 -6.01 -40.61 22.12
N SER A 54 -5.07 -39.72 22.02
CA SER A 54 -5.28 -38.29 21.96
C SER A 54 -6.33 -37.81 20.92
N ALA A 55 -6.62 -38.58 19.85
CA ALA A 55 -7.59 -38.18 18.80
C ALA A 55 -9.04 -38.22 19.29
N ARG A 56 -9.39 -39.18 20.12
CA ARG A 56 -10.75 -39.32 20.67
C ARG A 56 -10.98 -38.30 21.79
N THR A 57 -9.96 -38.07 22.60
CA THR A 57 -9.96 -37.09 23.66
C THR A 57 -10.08 -35.69 23.04
N GLU A 58 -9.33 -35.41 21.99
CA GLU A 58 -9.41 -34.17 21.21
C GLU A 58 -10.83 -33.90 20.66
N MET A 59 -11.44 -34.90 20.03
CA MET A 59 -12.79 -34.79 19.47
C MET A 59 -13.83 -34.43 20.54
N VAL A 60 -13.74 -35.08 21.72
CA VAL A 60 -14.64 -34.81 22.84
C VAL A 60 -14.40 -33.43 23.44
N PHE A 61 -13.15 -32.99 23.55
CA PHE A 61 -12.84 -31.67 24.01
C PHE A 61 -13.23 -30.60 22.99
N ALA A 62 -13.04 -30.84 21.69
CA ALA A 62 -13.45 -29.92 20.63
C ALA A 62 -14.97 -29.79 20.57
N GLU A 63 -15.72 -30.89 20.71
CA GLU A 63 -17.18 -30.91 20.80
C GLU A 63 -17.65 -30.19 22.07
N ALA A 64 -17.07 -30.50 23.21
CA ALA A 64 -17.38 -29.83 24.48
C ALA A 64 -17.13 -28.32 24.41
N LEU A 65 -16.03 -27.91 23.76
CA LEU A 65 -15.69 -26.50 23.59
C LEU A 65 -16.60 -25.80 22.57
N SER A 66 -17.15 -26.54 21.59
CA SER A 66 -18.11 -25.99 20.63
C SER A 66 -19.44 -25.63 21.27
N LEU A 67 -19.81 -26.36 22.31
CA LEU A 67 -21.09 -26.24 23.00
C LEU A 67 -21.06 -25.32 24.22
N SER A 68 -19.92 -25.25 24.89
CA SER A 68 -19.70 -24.35 26.01
C SER A 68 -18.57 -23.37 25.68
N GLN A 69 -18.93 -22.28 25.02
CA GLN A 69 -17.96 -21.30 24.51
C GLN A 69 -17.08 -20.66 25.58
N ASN A 70 -17.40 -20.78 26.85
CA ASN A 70 -16.72 -20.15 27.99
C ASN A 70 -16.02 -21.11 28.95
N ASN A 71 -15.78 -22.35 28.58
CA ASN A 71 -15.07 -23.24 29.48
C ASN A 71 -13.56 -23.18 29.23
N GLN A 72 -12.92 -22.27 29.93
CA GLN A 72 -11.49 -22.01 29.84
C GLN A 72 -10.66 -23.28 30.14
N GLU A 73 -11.07 -24.10 31.11
CA GLU A 73 -10.35 -25.33 31.46
C GLU A 73 -10.28 -26.32 30.28
N ILE A 74 -11.36 -26.44 29.52
CA ILE A 74 -11.41 -27.31 28.34
C ILE A 74 -10.52 -26.74 27.23
N ALA A 75 -10.58 -25.43 27.02
CA ALA A 75 -9.76 -24.78 26.02
C ALA A 75 -8.26 -24.90 26.33
N GLU A 76 -7.86 -24.69 27.59
CA GLU A 76 -6.46 -24.80 28.02
C GLU A 76 -5.92 -26.23 27.84
N ARG A 77 -6.75 -27.24 28.17
CA ARG A 77 -6.36 -28.64 27.97
C ARG A 77 -6.25 -29.01 26.50
N LEU A 78 -7.18 -28.53 25.66
CA LEU A 78 -7.11 -28.74 24.21
C LEU A 78 -5.91 -28.03 23.60
N ALA A 79 -5.62 -26.81 24.03
CA ALA A 79 -4.43 -26.08 23.62
C ALA A 79 -3.15 -26.84 23.96
N LYS A 80 -3.09 -27.45 25.17
CA LYS A 80 -1.95 -28.26 25.59
C LYS A 80 -1.77 -29.52 24.73
N ILE A 81 -2.85 -30.20 24.39
CA ILE A 81 -2.81 -31.38 23.51
C ILE A 81 -2.21 -31.00 22.13
N TYR A 82 -2.61 -29.88 21.56
CA TYR A 82 -2.07 -29.41 20.30
C TYR A 82 -0.60 -28.95 20.40
N ALA A 83 -0.23 -28.34 21.53
CA ALA A 83 1.16 -27.95 21.77
C ALA A 83 2.07 -29.19 21.92
N ASP A 84 1.64 -30.19 22.68
CA ASP A 84 2.42 -31.42 22.91
C ASP A 84 2.62 -32.24 21.63
N ARG A 85 1.71 -32.10 20.66
CA ARG A 85 1.83 -32.74 19.33
C ARG A 85 2.60 -31.88 18.31
N GLY A 86 2.94 -30.64 18.63
CA GLY A 86 3.54 -29.73 17.71
C GLY A 86 2.58 -29.17 16.64
N GLU A 87 1.28 -29.31 16.85
CA GLU A 87 0.24 -28.81 15.95
C GLU A 87 -0.01 -27.30 16.20
N TRP A 88 1.00 -26.50 15.97
CA TRP A 88 1.05 -25.09 16.39
C TRP A 88 -0.07 -24.23 15.81
N LYS A 89 -0.54 -24.53 14.61
CA LYS A 89 -1.69 -23.81 14.02
C LYS A 89 -2.99 -24.07 14.75
N ALA A 90 -3.25 -25.31 15.11
CA ALA A 90 -4.41 -25.67 15.91
C ALA A 90 -4.30 -25.12 17.35
N HIS A 91 -3.09 -25.16 17.91
CA HIS A 91 -2.77 -24.54 19.19
C HIS A 91 -3.09 -23.04 19.18
N LEU A 92 -2.62 -22.30 18.18
CA LEU A 92 -2.94 -20.87 18.03
C LEU A 92 -4.44 -20.60 17.89
N ALA A 93 -5.17 -21.46 17.18
CA ALA A 93 -6.61 -21.30 17.02
C ALA A 93 -7.36 -21.41 18.37
N VAL A 94 -6.90 -22.32 19.23
CA VAL A 94 -7.47 -22.49 20.58
C VAL A 94 -7.04 -21.36 21.51
N LEU A 95 -5.77 -20.95 21.47
CA LEU A 95 -5.30 -19.77 22.20
C LEU A 95 -6.07 -18.52 21.82
N GLY A 96 -6.38 -18.35 20.52
CA GLY A 96 -7.20 -17.24 20.05
C GLY A 96 -8.61 -17.23 20.67
N ARG A 97 -9.19 -18.38 20.90
CA ARG A 97 -10.48 -18.51 21.63
C ARG A 97 -10.33 -18.19 23.12
N ILE A 98 -9.24 -18.63 23.76
CA ILE A 98 -8.93 -18.29 25.15
C ILE A 98 -8.77 -16.78 25.28
N ALA A 99 -7.99 -16.15 24.41
CA ALA A 99 -7.81 -14.70 24.38
C ALA A 99 -9.14 -13.94 24.17
N ALA A 100 -10.05 -14.49 23.32
CA ALA A 100 -11.35 -13.89 23.06
C ALA A 100 -12.31 -13.96 24.28
N SER A 101 -12.12 -14.95 25.17
CA SER A 101 -12.98 -15.18 26.35
C SER A 101 -12.36 -14.66 27.67
N SER A 102 -11.12 -14.22 27.64
CA SER A 102 -10.37 -13.77 28.82
C SER A 102 -10.54 -12.26 29.09
N PRO A 103 -10.35 -11.80 30.34
CA PRO A 103 -10.23 -10.38 30.67
C PRO A 103 -9.13 -9.70 29.85
N LEU A 104 -9.22 -8.36 29.65
CA LEU A 104 -8.34 -7.60 28.76
C LEU A 104 -6.86 -7.86 28.98
N GLU A 105 -6.41 -7.81 30.22
CA GLU A 105 -5.01 -8.01 30.59
C GLU A 105 -4.52 -9.44 30.26
N GLN A 106 -5.32 -10.46 30.60
CA GLN A 106 -5.02 -11.84 30.27
C GLN A 106 -5.10 -12.12 28.77
N ALA A 107 -6.04 -11.47 28.08
CA ALA A 107 -6.16 -11.58 26.62
C ALA A 107 -4.94 -10.98 25.93
N ALA A 108 -4.44 -9.83 26.39
CA ALA A 108 -3.21 -9.23 25.87
C ALA A 108 -2.01 -10.15 26.09
N GLN A 109 -1.91 -10.75 27.28
CA GLN A 109 -0.85 -11.69 27.61
C GLN A 109 -0.90 -12.97 26.76
N THR A 110 -2.10 -13.52 26.53
CA THR A 110 -2.30 -14.68 25.64
C THR A 110 -1.92 -14.33 24.21
N LEU A 111 -2.25 -13.14 23.73
CA LEU A 111 -1.87 -12.66 22.40
C LEU A 111 -0.35 -12.48 22.27
N MET A 112 0.32 -12.02 23.32
CA MET A 112 1.79 -11.99 23.33
C MET A 112 2.39 -13.40 23.26
N GLN A 113 1.80 -14.37 23.98
CA GLN A 113 2.21 -15.78 23.87
C GLN A 113 1.97 -16.33 22.46
N MET A 114 0.86 -15.99 21.82
CA MET A 114 0.61 -16.36 20.43
C MET A 114 1.64 -15.77 19.48
N ALA A 115 2.08 -14.54 19.74
CA ALA A 115 3.17 -13.93 19.00
C ALA A 115 4.50 -14.69 19.18
N ASP A 116 4.80 -15.13 20.40
CA ASP A 116 6.00 -15.92 20.67
C ASP A 116 5.95 -17.28 19.95
N VAL A 117 4.79 -17.95 19.97
CA VAL A 117 4.59 -19.20 19.21
C VAL A 117 4.72 -18.98 17.71
N ALA A 118 4.21 -17.86 17.18
CA ALA A 118 4.33 -17.51 15.76
C ALA A 118 5.80 -17.28 15.38
N LEU A 119 6.56 -16.59 16.24
CA LEU A 119 7.98 -16.32 15.99
C LEU A 119 8.86 -17.56 16.15
N GLU A 120 8.66 -18.32 17.24
CA GLU A 120 9.61 -19.37 17.61
C GLU A 120 9.30 -20.73 16.98
N LYS A 121 8.00 -21.02 16.76
CA LYS A 121 7.54 -22.35 16.33
C LYS A 121 7.09 -22.41 14.88
N LEU A 122 6.59 -21.29 14.35
CA LEU A 122 6.08 -21.21 12.99
C LEU A 122 6.98 -20.38 12.08
N ASP A 123 7.96 -19.67 12.64
CA ASP A 123 8.83 -18.72 11.92
C ASP A 123 8.02 -17.72 11.06
N ASP A 124 6.90 -17.27 11.63
CA ASP A 124 5.98 -16.34 10.96
C ASP A 124 5.97 -14.98 11.68
N PRO A 125 6.88 -14.10 11.33
CA PRO A 125 6.97 -12.78 11.96
C PRO A 125 5.79 -11.87 11.60
N LEU A 126 5.08 -12.13 10.49
CA LEU A 126 3.92 -11.33 10.13
C LEU A 126 2.70 -11.70 10.97
N ALA A 127 2.51 -12.98 11.23
CA ALA A 127 1.49 -13.43 12.18
C ALA A 127 1.79 -12.91 13.60
N ALA A 128 3.05 -12.97 14.03
CA ALA A 128 3.47 -12.41 15.31
C ALA A 128 3.20 -10.92 15.43
N LEU A 129 3.47 -10.16 14.37
CA LEU A 129 3.16 -8.73 14.31
C LEU A 129 1.65 -8.49 14.49
N GLY A 130 0.81 -9.30 13.82
CA GLY A 130 -0.64 -9.23 13.98
C GLY A 130 -1.10 -9.49 15.42
N PHE A 131 -0.52 -10.47 16.09
CA PHE A 131 -0.84 -10.77 17.48
C PHE A 131 -0.34 -9.68 18.45
N LEU A 132 0.85 -9.14 18.23
CA LEU A 132 1.37 -8.02 19.03
C LEU A 132 0.54 -6.75 18.84
N THR A 133 0.10 -6.47 17.62
CA THR A 133 -0.80 -5.35 17.35
C THR A 133 -2.12 -5.53 18.10
N ALA A 134 -2.70 -6.71 18.01
CA ALA A 134 -3.90 -7.04 18.77
C ALA A 134 -3.69 -6.94 20.29
N ALA A 135 -2.52 -7.31 20.81
CA ALA A 135 -2.17 -7.17 22.22
C ALA A 135 -2.08 -5.70 22.65
N ALA A 136 -1.45 -4.87 21.82
CA ALA A 136 -1.33 -3.42 22.07
C ALA A 136 -2.69 -2.70 22.06
N GLU A 137 -3.64 -3.17 21.26
CA GLU A 137 -5.01 -2.67 21.24
C GLU A 137 -5.82 -3.07 22.47
N LYS A 138 -5.52 -4.27 23.03
CA LYS A 138 -6.18 -4.77 24.23
C LYS A 138 -5.79 -3.99 25.49
N GLU A 139 -4.54 -3.60 25.56
CA GLU A 139 -3.98 -2.94 26.71
C GLU A 139 -3.18 -1.69 26.25
N PRO A 140 -3.86 -0.60 25.87
CA PRO A 140 -3.21 0.59 25.30
C PRO A 140 -2.20 1.26 26.23
N GLY A 141 -2.30 1.02 27.55
CA GLY A 141 -1.37 1.53 28.56
C GLY A 141 -0.07 0.72 28.69
N ASN A 142 -0.05 -0.50 28.19
CA ASN A 142 1.14 -1.36 28.19
C ASN A 142 2.03 -1.03 26.99
N GLN A 143 3.23 -0.57 27.27
CA GLN A 143 4.19 -0.21 26.22
C GLN A 143 4.93 -1.41 25.65
N GLU A 144 4.95 -2.55 26.33
CA GLU A 144 5.75 -3.72 25.94
C GLU A 144 5.39 -4.29 24.55
N PRO A 145 4.11 -4.51 24.20
CA PRO A 145 3.76 -4.95 22.85
C PRO A 145 4.21 -3.97 21.76
N ARG A 146 4.11 -2.67 22.01
CA ARG A 146 4.51 -1.62 21.05
C ARG A 146 6.01 -1.59 20.83
N LEU A 147 6.80 -1.75 21.90
CA LEU A 147 8.27 -1.84 21.80
C LEU A 147 8.68 -3.10 21.03
N ARG A 148 7.97 -4.21 21.24
CA ARG A 148 8.21 -5.46 20.50
C ARG A 148 7.80 -5.34 19.03
N ILE A 149 6.73 -4.63 18.72
CA ILE A 149 6.32 -4.31 17.34
C ILE A 149 7.41 -3.47 16.66
N GLU A 150 7.84 -2.39 17.30
CA GLU A 150 8.92 -1.52 16.78
C GLU A 150 10.19 -2.33 16.52
N SER A 151 10.61 -3.17 17.49
CA SER A 151 11.79 -4.02 17.32
C SER A 151 11.61 -5.09 16.22
N LEU A 152 10.38 -5.57 16.04
CA LEU A 152 10.07 -6.54 14.99
C LEU A 152 10.02 -5.87 13.61
N HIS A 153 9.48 -4.66 13.53
CA HIS A 153 9.55 -3.83 12.34
C HIS A 153 11.01 -3.54 11.95
N GLU A 154 11.86 -3.20 12.92
CA GLU A 154 13.28 -2.99 12.67
C GLU A 154 13.98 -4.28 12.17
N ARG A 155 13.72 -5.41 12.81
CA ARG A 155 14.31 -6.71 12.42
C ARG A 155 13.85 -7.16 11.03
N LEU A 156 12.61 -6.91 10.67
CA LEU A 156 12.05 -7.22 9.36
C LEU A 156 12.46 -6.20 8.30
N GLY A 157 13.16 -5.15 8.68
CA GLY A 157 13.53 -4.07 7.79
C GLY A 157 12.33 -3.25 7.30
N LEU A 158 11.23 -3.28 8.01
CA LEU A 158 10.00 -2.55 7.70
C LEU A 158 10.13 -1.08 8.16
N TRP A 159 11.15 -0.42 7.67
CA TRP A 159 11.51 0.93 8.10
C TRP A 159 10.41 1.97 7.90
N ALA A 160 9.51 1.73 6.95
CA ALA A 160 8.34 2.59 6.74
C ALA A 160 7.35 2.51 7.92
N GLU A 161 7.20 1.33 8.54
CA GLU A 161 6.36 1.18 9.72
C GLU A 161 7.04 1.77 10.96
N VAL A 162 8.36 1.55 11.11
CA VAL A 162 9.16 2.21 12.17
C VAL A 162 9.02 3.73 12.08
N ALA A 163 9.10 4.30 10.89
CA ALA A 163 8.90 5.73 10.70
C ALA A 163 7.49 6.18 11.10
N ARG A 164 6.47 5.40 10.80
CA ARG A 164 5.07 5.69 11.16
C ARG A 164 4.86 5.64 12.69
N ASP A 165 5.49 4.68 13.35
CA ASP A 165 5.42 4.58 14.81
C ASP A 165 6.09 5.77 15.47
N LEU A 166 7.26 6.20 14.95
CA LEU A 166 7.96 7.42 15.40
C LEU A 166 7.14 8.69 15.09
N GLU A 167 6.49 8.80 13.93
CA GLU A 167 5.58 9.92 13.62
C GLU A 167 4.42 10.01 14.63
N ALA A 168 3.86 8.89 15.01
CA ALA A 168 2.80 8.88 16.03
C ALA A 168 3.30 9.36 17.40
N ARG A 169 4.53 8.99 17.76
CA ARG A 169 5.19 9.39 19.01
C ARG A 169 5.70 10.83 19.02
N SER A 170 5.94 11.43 17.86
CA SER A 170 6.45 12.80 17.72
C SER A 170 5.53 13.89 18.31
N LYS A 171 4.37 13.50 18.83
CA LYS A 171 3.41 14.41 19.50
C LYS A 171 3.52 14.40 21.03
N GLY A 172 4.45 13.63 21.60
CA GLY A 172 4.66 13.48 23.05
C GLY A 172 5.68 14.45 23.65
N GLU A 173 6.03 14.24 24.93
CA GLU A 173 6.96 15.11 25.70
C GLU A 173 8.40 15.08 25.16
N ASP A 174 8.87 13.96 24.61
CA ASP A 174 10.22 13.81 24.03
C ASP A 174 10.27 14.14 22.53
N ARG A 175 9.46 15.08 22.06
CA ARG A 175 9.23 15.39 20.66
C ARG A 175 10.51 15.62 19.86
N VAL A 176 11.45 16.38 20.39
CA VAL A 176 12.68 16.75 19.68
C VAL A 176 13.55 15.52 19.41
N ASP A 177 13.77 14.68 20.42
CA ASP A 177 14.60 13.46 20.26
C ASP A 177 13.94 12.43 19.33
N VAL A 178 12.62 12.27 19.41
CA VAL A 178 11.84 11.41 18.51
C VAL A 178 11.92 11.91 17.07
N LEU A 179 11.82 13.21 16.83
CA LEU A 179 11.93 13.80 15.50
C LEU A 179 13.35 13.66 14.92
N ILE A 180 14.39 13.76 15.77
CA ILE A 180 15.77 13.52 15.35
C ILE A 180 15.95 12.04 14.97
N ARG A 181 15.41 11.13 15.77
CA ARG A 181 15.44 9.69 15.47
C ARG A 181 14.67 9.36 14.18
N LEU A 182 13.50 9.96 14.01
CA LEU A 182 12.69 9.84 12.80
C LEU A 182 13.48 10.34 11.56
N ALA A 183 14.15 11.47 11.69
CA ALA A 183 15.01 11.99 10.64
C ALA A 183 16.15 11.03 10.29
N GLN A 184 16.76 10.37 11.28
CA GLN A 184 17.78 9.35 11.02
C GLN A 184 17.23 8.14 10.27
N VAL A 185 16.04 7.64 10.63
CA VAL A 185 15.38 6.53 9.93
C VAL A 185 15.06 6.92 8.49
N TYR A 186 14.56 8.12 8.26
CA TYR A 186 14.28 8.62 6.92
C TYR A 186 15.55 8.76 6.07
N GLU A 187 16.64 9.24 6.68
CA GLU A 187 17.92 9.41 5.97
C GLU A 187 18.59 8.07 5.65
N GLU A 188 18.83 7.27 6.70
CA GLU A 188 19.71 6.10 6.63
C GLU A 188 19.02 4.84 6.09
N ARG A 189 17.71 4.72 6.32
CA ARG A 189 16.98 3.48 6.05
C ARG A 189 16.01 3.57 4.89
N LEU A 190 15.35 4.70 4.77
CA LEU A 190 14.34 4.92 3.74
C LEU A 190 14.84 5.78 2.59
N SER A 191 15.99 6.43 2.76
CA SER A 191 16.57 7.38 1.79
C SER A 191 15.57 8.49 1.39
N LEU A 192 14.70 8.88 2.32
CA LEU A 192 13.68 9.89 2.13
C LEU A 192 14.17 11.25 2.62
N ILE A 193 15.14 11.81 1.92
CA ILE A 193 15.84 13.04 2.32
C ILE A 193 14.87 14.20 2.59
N GLU A 194 13.79 14.35 1.81
CA GLU A 194 12.81 15.40 2.07
C GLU A 194 12.08 15.22 3.42
N ARG A 195 11.72 13.99 3.76
CA ARG A 195 11.12 13.69 5.07
C ARG A 195 12.11 13.88 6.22
N THR A 196 13.39 13.58 5.98
CA THR A 196 14.47 13.88 6.92
C THR A 196 14.52 15.37 7.23
N LYS A 197 14.54 16.22 6.18
CA LYS A 197 14.54 17.67 6.33
C LYS A 197 13.31 18.17 7.06
N GLU A 198 12.10 17.68 6.68
CA GLU A 198 10.85 18.05 7.36
C GLU A 198 10.90 17.75 8.86
N SER A 199 11.36 16.55 9.22
CA SER A 199 11.49 16.14 10.63
C SER A 199 12.50 17.00 11.40
N LEU A 200 13.64 17.31 10.77
CA LEU A 200 14.65 18.18 11.38
C LEU A 200 14.18 19.63 11.51
N TRP A 201 13.40 20.16 10.55
CA TRP A 201 12.79 21.49 10.68
C TRP A 201 11.77 21.55 11.83
N LEU A 202 10.98 20.50 11.99
CA LEU A 202 10.06 20.39 13.13
C LEU A 202 10.82 20.27 14.46
N ALA A 203 11.93 19.51 14.47
CA ALA A 203 12.79 19.43 15.65
C ALA A 203 13.44 20.76 15.98
N LEU A 204 13.91 21.51 14.96
CA LEU A 204 14.56 22.81 15.14
C LEU A 204 13.60 23.87 15.69
N ALA A 205 12.31 23.80 15.33
CA ALA A 205 11.30 24.76 15.81
C ALA A 205 11.06 24.68 17.34
N ASP A 206 11.23 23.47 17.91
CA ASP A 206 10.99 23.23 19.35
C ASP A 206 12.30 22.93 20.11
N ALA A 207 13.46 23.04 19.44
CA ALA A 207 14.75 22.67 20.01
C ALA A 207 15.18 23.68 21.14
N PRO A 208 15.73 23.16 22.23
CA PRO A 208 16.36 24.02 23.23
C PRO A 208 17.65 24.63 22.67
N PRO A 209 18.09 25.79 23.18
CA PRO A 209 19.23 26.56 22.62
C PRO A 209 20.50 25.73 22.40
N GLU A 210 20.75 24.76 23.29
CA GLU A 210 21.96 23.91 23.27
C GLU A 210 21.95 22.91 22.06
N ARG A 211 20.77 22.61 21.49
CA ARG A 211 20.61 21.65 20.39
C ARG A 211 20.44 22.33 19.04
N ILE A 212 20.17 23.64 19.02
CA ILE A 212 19.92 24.39 17.76
C ILE A 212 21.11 24.25 16.82
N ASN A 213 22.34 24.42 17.32
CA ASN A 213 23.53 24.36 16.47
C ASN A 213 23.73 22.97 15.83
N GLU A 214 23.46 21.88 16.55
CA GLU A 214 23.55 20.51 16.03
C GLU A 214 22.55 20.23 14.91
N ILE A 215 21.28 20.56 15.17
CA ILE A 215 20.18 20.30 14.23
C ILE A 215 20.32 21.20 13.00
N ALA A 216 20.63 22.49 13.20
CA ALA A 216 20.83 23.44 12.12
C ALA A 216 22.03 23.05 11.24
N ALA A 217 23.15 22.60 11.85
CA ALA A 217 24.30 22.12 11.09
C ALA A 217 23.95 20.92 10.18
N LYS A 218 23.13 20.01 10.67
CA LYS A 218 22.66 18.87 9.85
C LYS A 218 21.77 19.33 8.70
N LEU A 219 20.82 20.23 8.96
CA LEU A 219 19.96 20.84 7.93
C LEU A 219 20.78 21.58 6.89
N ILE A 220 21.76 22.37 7.32
CA ILE A 220 22.69 23.08 6.43
C ILE A 220 23.40 22.07 5.50
N SER A 221 23.90 20.97 6.04
CA SER A 221 24.59 19.96 5.24
C SER A 221 23.67 19.30 4.20
N LEU A 222 22.42 18.97 4.59
CA LEU A 222 21.43 18.34 3.70
C LEU A 222 20.96 19.28 2.61
N HIS A 223 20.60 20.53 2.99
CA HIS A 223 20.16 21.53 1.99
C HIS A 223 21.30 21.94 1.06
N ARG A 224 22.55 21.93 1.56
CA ARG A 224 23.75 22.17 0.74
C ARG A 224 23.95 21.08 -0.29
N ALA A 225 23.80 19.80 0.12
CA ALA A 225 23.93 18.67 -0.80
C ALA A 225 22.89 18.69 -1.94
N ASP A 226 21.69 19.15 -1.65
CA ASP A 226 20.60 19.22 -2.63
C ASP A 226 20.55 20.57 -3.37
N GLY A 227 21.46 21.49 -3.05
CA GLY A 227 21.50 22.81 -3.68
C GLY A 227 20.37 23.75 -3.24
N GLU A 228 19.65 23.44 -2.19
CA GLU A 228 18.53 24.23 -1.66
C GLU A 228 19.01 25.39 -0.78
N ARG A 229 19.68 26.32 -1.40
CA ARG A 229 20.37 27.43 -0.74
C ARG A 229 19.48 28.27 0.19
N ASP A 230 18.26 28.56 -0.22
CA ASP A 230 17.35 29.39 0.60
C ASP A 230 17.01 28.73 1.95
N LYS A 231 16.87 27.41 1.93
CA LYS A 231 16.63 26.64 3.14
C LYS A 231 17.91 26.47 3.97
N GLU A 232 19.06 26.30 3.29
CA GLU A 232 20.38 26.31 3.94
C GLU A 232 20.58 27.62 4.73
N LEU A 233 20.34 28.77 4.09
CA LEU A 233 20.48 30.07 4.72
C LEU A 233 19.49 30.28 5.88
N LYS A 234 18.27 29.79 5.77
CA LYS A 234 17.30 29.81 6.89
C LYS A 234 17.78 29.00 8.09
N ALA A 235 18.45 27.87 7.86
CA ALA A 235 19.02 27.11 8.97
C ALA A 235 20.19 27.86 9.63
N PHE A 236 21.01 28.58 8.85
CA PHE A 236 22.02 29.51 9.41
C PHE A 236 21.41 30.66 10.22
N GLU A 237 20.26 31.22 9.82
CA GLU A 237 19.56 32.25 10.60
C GLU A 237 19.21 31.79 12.04
N HIS A 238 18.92 30.49 12.21
CA HIS A 238 18.73 29.93 13.56
C HIS A 238 20.02 29.87 14.35
N GLN A 239 21.17 29.62 13.71
CA GLN A 239 22.47 29.67 14.37
C GLN A 239 22.86 31.11 14.75
N VAL A 240 22.60 32.07 13.88
CA VAL A 240 22.85 33.49 14.17
C VAL A 240 22.05 33.95 15.41
N LYS A 241 20.77 33.55 15.50
CA LYS A 241 19.92 33.85 16.65
C LYS A 241 20.36 33.17 17.95
N ALA A 242 21.05 32.03 17.83
CA ALA A 242 21.58 31.27 18.96
C ALA A 242 23.05 31.61 19.31
N ALA A 243 23.65 32.58 18.60
CA ALA A 243 25.04 32.98 18.79
C ALA A 243 25.28 33.55 20.19
N SER A 244 26.45 33.28 20.74
CA SER A 244 26.80 33.63 22.12
C SER A 244 27.16 35.12 22.31
N ASP A 245 27.67 35.77 21.27
CA ASP A 245 28.06 37.19 21.26
C ASP A 245 27.88 37.80 19.84
N GLU A 246 27.94 39.16 19.80
CA GLU A 246 27.77 39.91 18.54
C GLU A 246 28.89 39.66 17.52
N ASN A 247 30.06 39.27 17.95
CA ASN A 247 31.17 38.98 17.05
C ASN A 247 30.96 37.60 16.36
N GLU A 248 30.49 36.59 17.09
CA GLU A 248 30.12 35.29 16.54
C GLU A 248 28.95 35.43 15.54
N ALA A 249 27.95 36.25 15.85
CA ALA A 249 26.86 36.56 14.93
C ALA A 249 27.38 37.20 13.64
N ALA A 250 28.30 38.18 13.79
CA ALA A 250 28.91 38.82 12.59
C ALA A 250 29.72 37.85 11.75
N GLU A 251 30.48 36.93 12.35
CA GLU A 251 31.24 35.90 11.64
C GLU A 251 30.33 34.93 10.89
N LEU A 252 29.21 34.46 11.48
CA LEU A 252 28.21 33.63 10.81
C LEU A 252 27.56 34.37 9.63
N LEU A 253 27.20 35.62 9.80
CA LEU A 253 26.64 36.46 8.73
C LEU A 253 27.63 36.65 7.57
N ILE A 254 28.94 36.83 7.88
CA ILE A 254 29.98 36.87 6.83
C ILE A 254 30.07 35.51 6.10
N LEU A 255 29.92 34.38 6.82
CA LEU A 255 29.90 33.08 6.22
C LEU A 255 28.68 32.90 5.32
N MET A 256 27.49 33.35 5.76
CA MET A 256 26.26 33.38 4.95
C MET A 256 26.43 34.25 3.71
N ALA A 257 27.09 35.38 3.84
CA ALA A 257 27.42 36.26 2.73
C ALA A 257 28.35 35.55 1.72
N LYS A 258 29.40 34.90 2.19
CA LYS A 258 30.28 34.10 1.34
C LYS A 258 29.52 32.97 0.63
N ARG A 259 28.63 32.29 1.35
CA ARG A 259 27.78 31.26 0.77
C ARG A 259 26.81 31.81 -0.27
N ALA A 260 26.29 33.01 -0.04
CA ALA A 260 25.44 33.70 -1.02
C ALA A 260 26.23 34.09 -2.29
N LEU A 261 27.56 34.22 -2.24
CA LEU A 261 28.45 34.49 -3.36
C LEU A 261 28.86 33.27 -4.16
N GLU A 262 28.60 32.04 -3.67
CA GLU A 262 28.82 30.84 -4.46
C GLU A 262 27.77 30.70 -5.58
N PRO A 263 28.04 29.95 -6.65
CA PRO A 263 27.06 29.76 -7.72
C PRO A 263 25.77 29.06 -7.26
N PRO A 264 24.58 29.52 -7.67
CA PRO A 264 24.28 30.77 -8.36
C PRO A 264 24.46 31.97 -7.45
N ARG A 265 25.36 32.87 -7.84
CA ARG A 265 25.79 34.01 -7.02
C ARG A 265 24.63 35.00 -6.80
N ASP A 266 24.35 35.31 -5.55
CA ASP A 266 23.39 36.35 -5.15
C ASP A 266 24.10 37.45 -4.35
N SER A 267 24.64 38.40 -5.08
CA SER A 267 25.36 39.55 -4.51
C SER A 267 24.46 40.42 -3.62
N LYS A 268 23.16 40.52 -3.90
CA LYS A 268 22.21 41.30 -3.08
C LYS A 268 21.96 40.67 -1.73
N LEU A 269 21.78 39.38 -1.73
CA LEU A 269 21.57 38.62 -0.48
C LEU A 269 22.86 38.62 0.36
N ALA A 270 24.03 38.44 -0.28
CA ALA A 270 25.32 38.51 0.38
C ALA A 270 25.54 39.87 1.01
N LEU A 271 25.22 40.95 0.27
CA LEU A 271 25.34 42.31 0.76
C LEU A 271 24.44 42.57 1.96
N LYS A 272 23.20 42.08 1.94
CA LYS A 272 22.29 42.17 3.08
C LYS A 272 22.91 41.53 4.33
N PHE A 273 23.48 40.36 4.23
CA PHE A 273 24.14 39.68 5.35
C PHE A 273 25.40 40.44 5.82
N LEU A 274 26.16 41.04 4.91
CA LEU A 274 27.30 41.89 5.30
C LEU A 274 26.89 43.19 5.95
N GLU A 275 25.79 43.81 5.52
CA GLU A 275 25.24 44.98 6.19
C GLU A 275 24.76 44.63 7.59
N GLU A 276 24.10 43.54 7.78
CA GLU A 276 23.67 43.01 9.07
C GLU A 276 24.91 42.67 9.94
N ALA A 277 25.97 42.10 9.36
CA ALA A 277 27.23 41.86 10.06
C ALA A 277 27.91 43.16 10.53
N LEU A 278 27.80 44.21 9.72
CA LEU A 278 28.33 45.54 10.08
C LEU A 278 27.48 46.28 11.11
N GLU A 279 26.19 45.94 11.25
CA GLU A 279 25.35 46.40 12.36
C GLU A 279 25.82 45.75 13.68
N HIS A 280 26.21 44.48 13.67
CA HIS A 280 26.79 43.80 14.84
C HIS A 280 28.23 44.26 15.14
N ASN A 281 29.06 44.42 14.13
CA ASN A 281 30.43 44.92 14.29
C ASN A 281 30.82 45.90 13.14
N PRO A 282 30.60 47.22 13.34
CA PRO A 282 30.83 48.25 12.31
C PRO A 282 32.29 48.39 11.85
N LEU A 283 33.24 47.96 12.65
CA LEU A 283 34.68 48.09 12.37
C LEU A 283 35.33 46.78 11.96
N HIS A 284 34.53 45.79 11.50
CA HIS A 284 35.06 44.52 11.01
C HIS A 284 35.69 44.69 9.63
N GLY A 285 37.03 44.77 9.60
CA GLY A 285 37.80 45.11 8.37
C GLY A 285 37.47 44.21 7.18
N ALA A 286 37.36 42.91 7.39
CA ALA A 286 37.03 41.96 6.32
C ALA A 286 35.59 42.13 5.79
N ALA A 287 34.65 42.52 6.64
CA ALA A 287 33.27 42.81 6.22
C ALA A 287 33.21 44.06 5.36
N VAL A 288 33.94 45.12 5.76
CA VAL A 288 33.97 46.36 5.01
C VAL A 288 34.63 46.18 3.62
N GLU A 289 35.76 45.45 3.56
CA GLU A 289 36.45 45.18 2.27
C GLU A 289 35.54 44.34 1.36
N LEU A 290 34.94 43.25 1.86
CA LEU A 290 34.04 42.36 1.06
C LEU A 290 32.75 43.08 0.68
N ALA A 291 32.19 43.89 1.59
CA ALA A 291 31.04 44.75 1.32
C ALA A 291 31.39 45.79 0.23
N SER A 292 32.58 46.36 0.28
CA SER A 292 33.01 47.32 -0.73
C SER A 292 33.11 46.72 -2.13
N GLU A 293 33.57 45.46 -2.23
CA GLU A 293 33.56 44.72 -3.50
C GLU A 293 32.13 44.49 -3.99
N LEU A 294 31.22 44.07 -3.09
CA LEU A 294 29.82 43.84 -3.44
C LEU A 294 29.02 45.12 -3.66
N TRP A 295 29.33 46.19 -2.95
CA TRP A 295 28.76 47.51 -3.26
C TRP A 295 29.11 47.94 -4.66
N LEU A 296 30.34 47.66 -5.09
CA LEU A 296 30.74 47.89 -6.48
C LEU A 296 29.94 47.05 -7.44
N GLU A 297 29.73 45.76 -7.15
CA GLU A 297 28.97 44.86 -7.99
C GLU A 297 27.48 45.21 -8.03
N ASN A 298 26.90 45.61 -6.91
CA ASN A 298 25.47 45.90 -6.75
C ASN A 298 25.09 47.37 -7.02
N TRP A 299 25.95 48.11 -7.71
CA TRP A 299 25.69 49.49 -8.08
C TRP A 299 25.56 50.46 -6.89
N GLN A 300 26.10 50.11 -5.73
CA GLN A 300 26.15 50.96 -4.53
C GLN A 300 27.54 51.54 -4.35
N ALA A 301 28.13 51.96 -5.44
CA ALA A 301 29.49 52.50 -5.49
C ALA A 301 29.67 53.73 -4.62
N GLU A 302 28.58 54.50 -4.36
CA GLU A 302 28.56 55.64 -3.43
C GLU A 302 29.03 55.27 -2.02
N ARG A 303 28.69 54.05 -1.58
CA ARG A 303 29.10 53.51 -0.27
C ARG A 303 30.61 53.22 -0.25
N VAL A 304 31.17 52.78 -1.37
CA VAL A 304 32.62 52.55 -1.50
C VAL A 304 33.34 53.88 -1.43
N ILE A 305 32.81 54.91 -2.07
CA ILE A 305 33.33 56.25 -2.01
C ILE A 305 33.22 56.79 -0.59
N ALA A 306 32.12 56.60 0.08
CA ALA A 306 31.96 56.96 1.49
C ALA A 306 32.94 56.21 2.43
N ALA A 307 33.22 54.91 2.13
CA ALA A 307 34.20 54.14 2.83
C ALA A 307 35.67 54.47 2.45
N ALA A 308 35.87 55.23 1.39
CA ALA A 308 37.23 55.55 0.85
C ALA A 308 38.11 56.25 1.88
N GLU A 309 37.61 57.21 2.65
CA GLU A 309 38.36 57.85 3.72
C GLU A 309 38.85 56.87 4.78
N PHE A 310 37.96 55.90 5.19
CA PHE A 310 38.31 54.82 6.09
C PHE A 310 39.37 53.89 5.48
N LEU A 311 39.15 53.49 4.22
CA LEU A 311 40.10 52.66 3.47
C LEU A 311 41.43 53.39 3.27
N PHE A 312 41.45 54.70 2.95
CA PHE A 312 42.66 55.51 2.78
C PHE A 312 43.36 55.83 4.11
N SER A 313 42.61 55.94 5.22
CA SER A 313 43.20 56.17 6.56
C SER A 313 44.01 54.97 7.07
N HIS A 314 43.72 53.79 6.53
CA HIS A 314 44.42 52.56 6.87
C HIS A 314 45.54 52.20 5.87
N LEU A 315 45.87 53.07 4.92
CA LEU A 315 47.01 52.95 4.02
C LEU A 315 48.30 53.26 4.76
N ALA A 316 48.86 52.28 5.45
CA ALA A 316 50.19 52.38 6.02
C ALA A 316 51.23 52.20 4.90
N GLN A 317 51.71 53.28 4.25
CA GLN A 317 52.88 53.38 3.35
C GLN A 317 53.24 52.15 2.46
N GLU A 318 52.24 51.41 2.03
CA GLU A 318 52.35 50.21 1.16
C GLU A 318 51.84 50.59 -0.26
N PRO A 319 52.77 50.83 -1.22
CA PRO A 319 52.38 51.30 -2.54
C PRO A 319 51.41 50.33 -3.29
N GLU A 320 51.54 49.02 -3.05
CA GLU A 320 50.70 48.03 -3.69
C GLU A 320 49.25 48.04 -3.14
N ARG A 321 49.09 48.19 -1.84
CA ARG A 321 47.75 48.33 -1.19
C ARG A 321 47.11 49.68 -1.53
N GLU A 322 47.94 50.79 -1.60
CA GLU A 322 47.48 52.07 -2.11
C GLU A 322 46.94 51.95 -3.54
N ALA A 323 47.66 51.27 -4.40
CA ALA A 323 47.25 51.04 -5.78
C ALA A 323 45.93 50.24 -5.84
N ASN A 324 45.78 49.18 -5.00
CA ASN A 324 44.55 48.35 -4.94
C ASN A 324 43.34 49.15 -4.47
N ILE A 325 43.45 49.88 -3.37
CA ILE A 325 42.36 50.72 -2.84
C ILE A 325 41.99 51.84 -3.79
N ARG A 326 43.01 52.55 -4.38
CA ARG A 326 42.75 53.57 -5.41
C ARG A 326 42.09 52.96 -6.66
N ARG A 327 42.43 51.71 -6.98
CA ARG A 327 41.78 50.98 -8.07
C ARG A 327 40.30 50.72 -7.76
N MET A 328 39.96 50.22 -6.54
CA MET A 328 38.57 50.01 -6.12
C MET A 328 37.78 51.31 -6.07
N VAL A 329 38.36 52.38 -5.47
CA VAL A 329 37.71 53.70 -5.43
C VAL A 329 37.57 54.30 -6.81
N GLY A 330 38.56 54.13 -7.68
CA GLY A 330 38.48 54.56 -9.07
C GLY A 330 37.44 53.82 -9.86
N GLU A 331 37.21 52.53 -9.57
CA GLU A 331 36.17 51.73 -10.18
C GLU A 331 34.78 52.10 -9.63
N ALA A 332 34.69 52.40 -8.33
CA ALA A 332 33.46 52.89 -7.70
C ALA A 332 33.07 54.27 -8.30
N ALA A 333 34.02 55.17 -8.39
CA ALA A 333 33.80 56.49 -9.02
C ALA A 333 33.35 56.36 -10.48
N ALA A 334 33.87 55.35 -11.20
CA ALA A 334 33.46 55.04 -12.56
C ALA A 334 32.01 54.60 -12.64
N ARG A 335 31.52 53.88 -11.62
CA ARG A 335 30.13 53.40 -11.57
C ARG A 335 29.13 54.42 -11.02
N CYS A 336 29.63 55.39 -10.25
CA CYS A 336 28.81 56.50 -9.74
C CYS A 336 28.69 57.64 -10.74
N ASP A 337 29.00 57.37 -11.98
CA ASP A 337 29.00 58.40 -13.04
C ASP A 337 29.89 59.61 -12.68
N GLN A 338 30.97 59.29 -12.00
CA GLN A 338 32.07 60.27 -11.65
C GLN A 338 33.32 59.87 -12.41
N PRO A 339 33.30 59.94 -13.76
CA PRO A 339 34.35 59.41 -14.59
C PRO A 339 35.65 60.25 -14.50
N GLU A 340 35.57 61.56 -14.13
CA GLU A 340 36.74 62.37 -13.85
C GLU A 340 37.47 61.87 -12.60
N GLU A 341 36.79 61.56 -11.50
CA GLU A 341 37.38 60.97 -10.29
C GLU A 341 37.93 59.56 -10.60
N ALA A 342 37.19 58.71 -11.32
CA ALA A 342 37.69 57.42 -11.75
C ALA A 342 39.01 57.55 -12.56
N VAL A 343 39.06 58.42 -13.49
CA VAL A 343 40.28 58.73 -14.28
C VAL A 343 41.38 59.23 -13.36
N ALA A 344 41.09 60.14 -12.39
CA ALA A 344 42.08 60.67 -11.42
C ALA A 344 42.71 59.54 -10.59
N GLN A 345 41.85 58.66 -10.01
CA GLN A 345 42.33 57.53 -9.19
C GLN A 345 43.12 56.52 -10.03
N LEU A 346 42.54 56.05 -11.14
CA LEU A 346 43.19 55.07 -12.03
C LEU A 346 44.46 55.61 -12.69
N SER A 347 44.54 56.94 -13.02
CA SER A 347 45.78 57.60 -13.49
C SER A 347 46.86 57.61 -12.42
N ARG A 348 46.46 57.74 -11.16
CA ARG A 348 47.37 57.65 -10.01
C ARG A 348 47.92 56.24 -9.88
N VAL A 349 47.05 55.19 -10.05
CA VAL A 349 47.50 53.79 -10.06
C VAL A 349 48.50 53.53 -11.15
N VAL A 350 48.25 53.97 -12.37
CA VAL A 350 49.20 53.86 -13.54
C VAL A 350 50.51 54.60 -13.30
N LYS A 351 50.54 55.69 -12.52
CA LYS A 351 51.77 56.36 -12.09
C LYS A 351 52.50 55.64 -11.00
N LEU A 352 51.79 54.91 -10.11
CA LEU A 352 52.41 54.12 -9.03
C LEU A 352 52.97 52.79 -9.57
N ASP A 353 52.23 52.19 -10.50
CA ASP A 353 52.63 50.97 -11.22
C ASP A 353 52.46 51.17 -12.75
N PRO A 354 53.48 51.61 -13.45
CA PRO A 354 53.44 51.75 -14.90
C PRO A 354 53.31 50.40 -15.64
N SER A 355 53.57 49.29 -14.99
CA SER A 355 53.46 47.95 -15.55
C SER A 355 52.03 47.35 -15.42
N ASP A 356 51.11 47.99 -14.65
CA ASP A 356 49.73 47.55 -14.52
C ASP A 356 48.92 47.79 -15.79
N MET A 357 49.00 46.82 -16.66
CA MET A 357 48.32 46.81 -17.95
C MET A 357 46.79 46.79 -17.81
N MET A 358 46.26 46.19 -16.72
CA MET A 358 44.84 46.13 -16.47
C MET A 358 44.24 47.47 -16.07
N THR A 359 44.96 48.24 -15.25
CA THR A 359 44.51 49.60 -14.89
C THR A 359 44.63 50.57 -16.06
N ARG A 360 45.65 50.42 -16.90
CA ARG A 360 45.71 51.17 -18.16
C ARG A 360 44.52 50.88 -19.06
N ALA A 361 44.13 49.63 -19.17
CA ALA A 361 42.95 49.23 -19.93
C ALA A 361 41.64 49.79 -19.33
N ARG A 362 41.54 49.81 -18.02
CA ARG A 362 40.39 50.43 -17.31
C ARG A 362 40.37 51.92 -17.44
N LEU A 363 41.50 52.55 -17.35
CA LEU A 363 41.69 54.00 -17.61
C LEU A 363 41.25 54.35 -19.04
N GLY A 364 41.68 53.57 -20.01
CA GLY A 364 41.27 53.75 -21.39
C GLY A 364 39.74 53.60 -21.59
N ARG A 365 39.12 52.66 -20.81
CA ARG A 365 37.70 52.51 -20.78
C ARG A 365 36.98 53.74 -20.21
N GLN A 366 37.42 54.26 -19.07
CA GLN A 366 36.87 55.50 -18.49
C GLN A 366 37.02 56.71 -19.39
N LEU A 367 38.16 56.82 -20.02
CA LEU A 367 38.41 57.89 -21.04
C LEU A 367 37.42 57.73 -22.22
N SER A 368 37.10 56.48 -22.60
CA SER A 368 36.14 56.24 -23.65
C SER A 368 34.70 56.64 -23.24
N GLN A 369 34.30 56.33 -21.97
CA GLN A 369 33.01 56.77 -21.41
C GLN A 369 32.84 58.26 -21.32
N LEU A 370 33.91 59.00 -21.02
CA LEU A 370 33.94 60.47 -21.07
C LEU A 370 33.83 61.03 -22.49
N GLY A 371 33.63 60.19 -23.53
CA GLY A 371 33.68 60.67 -24.92
C GLY A 371 35.05 61.09 -25.37
N ARG A 372 36.08 60.88 -24.53
CA ARG A 372 37.50 61.17 -24.83
C ARG A 372 38.09 60.01 -25.62
N HIS A 373 37.33 59.60 -26.72
CA HIS A 373 37.68 58.40 -27.52
C HIS A 373 39.10 58.50 -28.15
N GLU A 374 39.59 59.69 -28.47
CA GLU A 374 40.94 59.83 -28.97
C GLU A 374 42.01 59.64 -27.91
N GLU A 375 41.77 60.15 -26.69
CA GLU A 375 42.68 59.89 -25.54
C GLU A 375 42.61 58.47 -25.08
N ALA A 376 41.42 57.81 -25.13
CA ALA A 376 41.25 56.35 -24.82
C ALA A 376 41.99 55.51 -25.86
N ILE A 377 41.89 55.89 -27.12
CA ILE A 377 42.67 55.26 -28.20
C ILE A 377 44.17 55.65 -28.08
N ASP A 378 44.48 56.85 -27.66
CA ASP A 378 45.89 57.27 -27.44
C ASP A 378 46.49 56.56 -26.22
N ALA A 379 45.75 56.33 -25.15
CA ALA A 379 46.15 55.48 -24.05
C ALA A 379 46.41 54.04 -24.49
N LEU A 380 45.72 53.58 -25.52
CA LEU A 380 45.84 52.23 -26.08
C LEU A 380 46.67 52.22 -27.41
N LYS A 381 47.01 53.31 -27.98
CA LYS A 381 47.66 53.50 -29.34
C LYS A 381 49.07 52.95 -29.35
N ASP A 382 49.77 53.03 -28.26
CA ASP A 382 51.08 52.34 -28.09
C ASP A 382 50.97 50.82 -28.12
N CYS A 383 49.72 50.27 -27.97
CA CYS A 383 49.46 48.86 -28.03
C CYS A 383 49.34 48.33 -29.47
N TYR A 384 48.93 49.12 -30.43
CA TYR A 384 48.71 48.66 -31.81
C TYR A 384 50.02 48.54 -32.63
N TYR A 385 51.11 49.17 -32.16
CA TYR A 385 52.39 49.28 -32.91
C TYR A 385 53.54 48.58 -32.20
N TRP A 386 53.28 47.91 -31.01
CA TRP A 386 54.29 47.15 -30.31
C TRP A 386 54.31 45.75 -30.78
N SER A 387 55.36 45.35 -31.50
CA SER A 387 55.68 43.97 -31.75
C SER A 387 56.42 43.40 -30.53
N GLY A 388 55.94 42.44 -29.94
CA GLY A 388 56.55 41.73 -28.76
C GLY A 388 55.57 41.51 -27.61
N PRO A 389 56.02 40.83 -26.54
CA PRO A 389 55.14 40.40 -25.46
C PRO A 389 54.37 41.52 -24.73
N GLU A 390 54.96 42.69 -24.60
CA GLU A 390 54.38 43.86 -23.94
C GLU A 390 53.28 44.53 -24.83
N GLY A 391 53.54 44.62 -26.16
CA GLY A 391 52.55 45.10 -27.13
C GLY A 391 51.35 44.19 -27.28
N GLU A 392 51.61 42.88 -27.25
CA GLU A 392 50.55 41.85 -27.21
C GLU A 392 49.70 41.98 -25.94
N ALA A 393 50.30 42.19 -24.78
CA ALA A 393 49.59 42.34 -23.50
C ALA A 393 48.67 43.60 -23.53
N LEU A 394 49.13 44.69 -24.13
CA LEU A 394 48.37 45.93 -24.25
C LEU A 394 47.23 45.76 -25.27
N LEU A 395 47.47 45.11 -26.39
CA LEU A 395 46.46 44.79 -27.37
C LEU A 395 45.42 43.90 -26.77
N LEU A 396 45.79 42.87 -26.00
CA LEU A 396 44.93 42.03 -25.28
C LEU A 396 44.12 42.77 -24.22
N ALA A 397 44.70 43.75 -23.55
CA ALA A 397 44.02 44.64 -22.61
C ALA A 397 42.96 45.50 -23.30
N ALA A 398 43.29 46.02 -24.51
CA ALA A 398 42.39 46.80 -25.34
C ALA A 398 41.22 45.94 -25.85
N VAL A 399 41.51 44.72 -26.31
CA VAL A 399 40.52 43.73 -26.72
C VAL A 399 39.61 43.41 -25.57
N ASN A 400 40.18 43.13 -24.40
CA ASN A 400 39.37 42.82 -23.20
C ASN A 400 38.47 44.01 -22.82
N SER A 401 38.98 45.24 -22.91
CA SER A 401 38.17 46.44 -22.63
C SER A 401 37.04 46.62 -23.63
N ALA A 402 37.28 46.35 -24.91
CA ALA A 402 36.24 46.37 -25.93
C ALA A 402 35.19 45.26 -25.68
N LEU A 403 35.62 44.13 -25.17
CA LEU A 403 34.73 43.00 -24.79
C LEU A 403 33.88 43.33 -23.58
N GLU A 404 34.41 43.98 -22.57
CA GLU A 404 33.67 44.38 -21.35
C GLU A 404 32.66 45.53 -21.65
N VAL A 405 32.97 46.42 -22.61
CA VAL A 405 32.01 47.45 -23.08
C VAL A 405 30.96 46.85 -24.04
N GLY A 406 31.03 45.56 -24.34
CA GLY A 406 30.13 44.91 -25.28
C GLY A 406 30.35 45.25 -26.77
N ARG A 407 31.45 45.90 -27.10
CA ARG A 407 31.84 46.30 -28.48
C ARG A 407 32.64 45.19 -29.18
N GLY A 408 31.95 44.04 -29.41
CA GLY A 408 32.57 42.91 -30.09
C GLY A 408 33.11 43.21 -31.48
N ASP A 409 32.50 44.15 -32.20
CA ASP A 409 32.93 44.64 -33.50
C ASP A 409 34.33 45.30 -33.44
N LEU A 410 34.56 46.05 -32.38
CA LEU A 410 35.85 46.71 -32.16
C LEU A 410 36.90 45.68 -31.72
N ALA A 411 36.53 44.76 -30.80
CA ALA A 411 37.43 43.67 -30.37
C ALA A 411 37.87 42.80 -31.55
N LEU A 412 36.97 42.46 -32.47
CA LEU A 412 37.28 41.69 -33.67
C LEU A 412 38.26 42.43 -34.56
N ARG A 413 38.06 43.73 -34.81
CA ARG A 413 38.97 44.56 -35.61
C ARG A 413 40.36 44.63 -34.93
N CYS A 414 40.42 44.77 -33.62
CA CYS A 414 41.69 44.74 -32.92
C CYS A 414 42.42 43.40 -33.09
N LEU A 415 41.70 42.31 -32.92
CA LEU A 415 42.23 40.95 -33.08
C LEU A 415 42.61 40.61 -34.53
N GLU A 416 41.88 41.11 -35.53
CA GLU A 416 42.25 40.96 -36.97
C GLU A 416 43.57 41.64 -37.34
N ASN A 417 43.96 42.66 -36.62
CA ASN A 417 45.21 43.31 -36.74
C ASN A 417 46.35 42.72 -35.94
N PHE A 418 46.09 41.57 -35.24
CA PHE A 418 47.07 40.84 -34.48
C PHE A 418 47.95 40.02 -35.41
N GLU A 419 49.25 40.36 -35.46
CA GLU A 419 50.26 39.73 -36.32
C GLU A 419 51.03 38.59 -35.60
N GLY A 420 50.77 38.38 -34.32
CA GLY A 420 51.43 37.35 -33.55
C GLY A 420 50.90 35.91 -33.82
N GLU A 421 51.52 34.95 -33.14
CA GLU A 421 51.13 33.54 -33.24
C GLU A 421 49.70 33.36 -32.71
N ARG A 422 48.87 32.64 -33.45
CA ARG A 422 47.52 32.30 -33.09
C ARG A 422 47.48 31.26 -31.96
N THR A 423 47.68 31.78 -30.76
CA THR A 423 47.70 30.93 -29.54
C THR A 423 46.25 30.63 -29.11
N LEU A 424 46.13 29.63 -28.26
CA LEU A 424 44.90 29.24 -27.62
C LEU A 424 44.13 30.41 -26.97
N GLN A 425 44.85 31.30 -26.31
CA GLN A 425 44.29 32.49 -25.67
C GLN A 425 43.73 33.49 -26.68
N ILE A 426 44.38 33.67 -27.79
CA ILE A 426 43.94 34.54 -28.87
C ILE A 426 42.68 34.02 -29.52
N GLU A 427 42.58 32.73 -29.82
CA GLU A 427 41.37 32.15 -30.39
C GLU A 427 40.20 32.24 -29.41
N ARG A 428 40.40 32.11 -28.08
CA ARG A 428 39.37 32.37 -27.07
C ARG A 428 38.83 33.80 -27.13
N LEU A 429 39.70 34.79 -27.32
CA LEU A 429 39.29 36.18 -27.45
C LEU A 429 38.51 36.40 -28.74
N PHE A 430 38.91 35.83 -29.88
CA PHE A 430 38.15 35.87 -31.12
C PHE A 430 36.74 35.27 -30.93
N VAL A 431 36.61 34.12 -30.26
CA VAL A 431 35.32 33.53 -29.96
C VAL A 431 34.45 34.45 -29.11
N LYS A 432 35.03 35.10 -28.08
CA LYS A 432 34.32 36.04 -27.21
C LYS A 432 33.88 37.28 -27.99
N ALA A 433 34.79 37.83 -28.79
CA ALA A 433 34.52 39.01 -29.65
C ALA A 433 33.46 38.73 -30.69
N ALA A 434 33.54 37.62 -31.41
CA ALA A 434 32.56 37.20 -32.39
C ALA A 434 31.18 36.91 -31.74
N THR A 435 31.16 36.44 -30.48
CA THR A 435 29.91 36.24 -29.72
C THR A 435 29.23 37.58 -29.44
N LEU A 436 29.97 38.56 -28.96
CA LEU A 436 29.46 39.90 -28.68
C LEU A 436 29.03 40.64 -29.96
N ALA A 437 29.79 40.43 -31.03
CA ALA A 437 29.45 40.98 -32.35
C ALA A 437 28.28 40.29 -33.03
N LYS A 438 27.80 39.19 -32.46
CA LYS A 438 26.75 38.30 -33.02
C LYS A 438 27.09 37.74 -34.40
N ASP A 439 28.38 37.63 -34.72
CA ASP A 439 28.84 37.05 -35.99
C ASP A 439 29.02 35.53 -35.84
N VAL A 440 27.94 34.81 -36.13
CA VAL A 440 27.90 33.36 -35.99
C VAL A 440 28.94 32.65 -36.88
N LYS A 441 29.21 33.21 -38.12
CA LYS A 441 30.18 32.59 -39.03
C LYS A 441 31.62 32.66 -38.47
N LYS A 442 32.01 33.81 -37.93
CA LYS A 442 33.30 34.00 -37.28
C LYS A 442 33.38 33.16 -35.97
N GLN A 443 32.29 33.11 -35.18
CA GLN A 443 32.26 32.25 -33.99
C GLN A 443 32.55 30.78 -34.34
N VAL A 444 31.90 30.25 -35.36
CA VAL A 444 32.12 28.86 -35.79
C VAL A 444 33.55 28.64 -36.31
N SER A 445 34.07 29.61 -37.11
CA SER A 445 35.44 29.55 -37.64
C SER A 445 36.49 29.49 -36.52
N HIS A 446 36.35 30.41 -35.54
CA HIS A 446 37.33 30.50 -34.44
C HIS A 446 37.12 29.41 -33.39
N LEU A 447 35.90 28.90 -33.17
CA LEU A 447 35.67 27.75 -32.35
C LEU A 447 36.30 26.47 -32.96
N LYS A 448 36.27 26.31 -34.28
CA LYS A 448 36.98 25.21 -34.96
C LYS A 448 38.48 25.29 -34.73
N ALA A 449 39.08 26.46 -34.91
CA ALA A 449 40.48 26.69 -34.61
C ALA A 449 40.83 26.45 -33.13
N LEU A 450 39.97 26.93 -32.23
CA LEU A 450 40.09 26.75 -30.80
C LEU A 450 40.10 25.24 -30.40
N VAL A 451 39.22 24.47 -30.98
CA VAL A 451 39.11 23.01 -30.71
C VAL A 451 40.40 22.29 -31.16
N GLU A 452 41.04 22.70 -32.24
CA GLU A 452 42.30 22.11 -32.70
C GLU A 452 43.47 22.41 -31.75
N LEU A 453 43.48 23.60 -31.14
CA LEU A 453 44.54 24.03 -30.22
C LEU A 453 44.32 23.62 -28.77
N GLU A 454 43.09 23.45 -28.35
CA GLU A 454 42.75 23.06 -26.95
C GLU A 454 43.20 21.65 -26.66
N PRO A 455 43.91 21.42 -25.54
CA PRO A 455 44.26 20.07 -25.10
C PRO A 455 42.95 19.32 -24.69
N GLN A 456 43.04 17.99 -24.65
CA GLN A 456 41.93 17.21 -24.19
C GLN A 456 41.54 17.59 -22.74
N GLY A 457 40.23 17.78 -22.52
CA GLY A 457 39.74 18.13 -21.20
C GLY A 457 38.47 19.03 -21.21
N PRO A 458 38.10 19.60 -20.03
CA PRO A 458 36.84 20.33 -19.85
C PRO A 458 36.68 21.55 -20.76
N THR A 459 37.75 22.24 -21.06
CA THR A 459 37.75 23.45 -21.91
C THR A 459 37.46 23.10 -23.38
N ARG A 460 38.10 22.05 -23.88
CA ARG A 460 37.84 21.53 -25.23
C ARG A 460 36.43 20.98 -25.32
N TYR A 461 35.96 20.32 -24.29
CA TYR A 461 34.57 19.88 -24.18
C TYR A 461 33.60 21.06 -24.38
N THR A 462 33.80 22.13 -23.62
CA THR A 462 32.91 23.31 -23.68
C THR A 462 32.93 23.96 -25.07
N ALA A 463 34.08 24.04 -25.70
CA ALA A 463 34.24 24.60 -27.06
C ALA A 463 33.51 23.72 -28.10
N LEU A 464 33.67 22.41 -28.01
CA LEU A 464 33.00 21.43 -28.88
C LEU A 464 31.49 21.48 -28.73
N ILE A 465 30.96 21.55 -27.49
CA ILE A 465 29.53 21.68 -27.25
C ILE A 465 28.98 22.97 -27.86
N ARG A 466 29.64 24.09 -27.62
CA ARG A 466 29.22 25.39 -28.15
C ARG A 466 29.25 25.41 -29.68
N LEU A 467 30.26 24.78 -30.29
CA LEU A 467 30.38 24.65 -31.73
C LEU A 467 29.21 23.81 -32.29
N GLY A 468 28.90 22.73 -31.64
CA GLY A 468 27.73 21.89 -31.98
C GLY A 468 26.42 22.66 -31.87
N ASP A 469 26.20 23.44 -30.79
CA ASP A 469 24.99 24.24 -30.56
C ASP A 469 24.83 25.30 -31.68
N LEU A 470 25.90 26.00 -32.05
CA LEU A 470 25.86 27.02 -33.13
C LEU A 470 25.58 26.41 -34.51
N LEU A 471 26.16 25.26 -34.79
CA LEU A 471 25.91 24.54 -36.05
C LEU A 471 24.45 24.06 -36.13
N LYS A 472 23.93 23.49 -35.04
CA LYS A 472 22.55 22.99 -35.00
C LYS A 472 21.54 24.13 -35.06
N ASP A 473 21.64 25.11 -34.13
CA ASP A 473 20.57 26.08 -33.87
C ASP A 473 20.64 27.30 -34.78
N SER A 474 21.84 27.75 -35.15
CA SER A 474 22.04 28.98 -35.91
C SER A 474 22.34 28.75 -37.40
N LEU A 475 23.09 27.70 -37.72
CA LEU A 475 23.43 27.38 -39.11
C LEU A 475 22.57 26.26 -39.70
N HIS A 476 21.69 25.65 -38.87
CA HIS A 476 20.79 24.54 -39.26
C HIS A 476 21.51 23.36 -39.92
N ASP A 477 22.74 23.06 -39.43
CA ASP A 477 23.52 21.90 -39.84
C ASP A 477 23.67 20.88 -38.69
N PRO A 478 22.61 20.11 -38.39
CA PRO A 478 22.64 19.10 -37.30
C PRO A 478 23.61 17.97 -37.59
N ILE A 479 23.92 17.69 -38.85
CA ILE A 479 24.84 16.59 -39.24
C ILE A 479 26.27 16.89 -38.78
N GLN A 480 26.75 18.12 -39.06
CA GLN A 480 28.06 18.52 -38.50
C GLN A 480 28.03 18.64 -36.99
N ALA A 481 26.90 19.11 -36.39
CA ALA A 481 26.77 19.22 -34.94
C ALA A 481 26.97 17.87 -34.25
N ILE A 482 26.40 16.79 -34.80
CA ILE A 482 26.58 15.42 -34.29
C ILE A 482 28.04 15.04 -34.14
N GLN A 483 28.88 15.38 -35.17
CA GLN A 483 30.30 15.06 -35.16
C GLN A 483 31.03 15.74 -33.99
N TYR A 484 30.74 17.02 -33.76
CA TYR A 484 31.38 17.77 -32.69
C TYR A 484 30.88 17.37 -31.30
N TYR A 485 29.59 17.06 -31.13
CA TYR A 485 29.09 16.53 -29.89
C TYR A 485 29.69 15.15 -29.56
N ARG A 486 29.89 14.29 -30.55
CA ARG A 486 30.57 12.99 -30.34
C ARG A 486 32.05 13.21 -29.97
N GLN A 487 32.74 14.15 -30.58
CA GLN A 487 34.10 14.53 -30.17
C GLN A 487 34.11 15.12 -28.75
N ALA A 488 33.09 15.87 -28.33
CA ALA A 488 32.98 16.39 -26.98
C ALA A 488 32.85 15.23 -25.97
N ALA A 489 32.09 14.18 -26.30
CA ALA A 489 31.92 13.02 -25.45
C ALA A 489 33.22 12.26 -25.16
N THR A 490 34.24 12.38 -26.02
CA THR A 490 35.54 11.74 -25.80
C THR A 490 36.49 12.51 -24.87
N GLN A 491 36.06 13.71 -24.38
CA GLN A 491 36.92 14.55 -23.53
C GLN A 491 36.93 14.14 -22.05
N GLY A 492 36.31 13.06 -21.65
CA GLY A 492 36.35 12.48 -20.31
C GLY A 492 35.35 13.07 -19.32
N THR A 493 35.04 14.36 -19.40
CA THR A 493 34.02 14.99 -18.53
C THR A 493 32.79 15.38 -19.35
N GLY A 494 31.57 15.11 -18.81
CA GLY A 494 30.36 15.50 -19.49
C GLY A 494 29.96 14.63 -20.69
N ALA A 495 30.53 13.46 -20.86
CA ALA A 495 30.30 12.56 -21.98
C ALA A 495 28.80 12.24 -22.16
N LYS A 496 28.08 11.98 -21.08
CA LYS A 496 26.62 11.75 -21.10
C LYS A 496 25.87 12.94 -21.71
N ALA A 497 26.15 14.16 -21.25
CA ALA A 497 25.49 15.37 -21.73
C ALA A 497 25.79 15.63 -23.23
N ALA A 498 27.02 15.37 -23.66
CA ALA A 498 27.42 15.50 -25.05
C ALA A 498 26.67 14.47 -25.94
N TYR A 499 26.59 13.23 -25.51
CA TYR A 499 25.83 12.23 -26.26
C TYR A 499 24.31 12.54 -26.30
N HIS A 500 23.74 13.11 -25.25
CA HIS A 500 22.34 13.57 -25.29
C HIS A 500 22.13 14.67 -26.34
N LYS A 501 23.03 15.63 -26.42
CA LYS A 501 22.98 16.67 -27.47
C LYS A 501 23.19 16.08 -28.88
N ALA A 502 24.08 15.11 -29.00
CA ALA A 502 24.30 14.39 -30.27
C ALA A 502 23.05 13.63 -30.71
N LEU A 503 22.39 12.94 -29.73
CA LEU A 503 21.17 12.21 -29.99
C LEU A 503 20.04 13.14 -30.42
N ASP A 504 19.84 14.26 -29.70
CA ASP A 504 18.85 15.28 -30.06
C ASP A 504 19.08 15.85 -31.47
N ALA A 505 20.34 16.09 -31.84
CA ALA A 505 20.71 16.52 -33.19
C ALA A 505 20.42 15.40 -34.22
N ALA A 506 20.71 14.16 -33.93
CA ALA A 506 20.46 13.03 -34.81
C ALA A 506 18.93 12.79 -35.02
N VAL A 507 18.14 12.94 -33.97
CA VAL A 507 16.68 12.84 -34.04
C VAL A 507 16.10 14.00 -34.86
N SER A 508 16.57 15.24 -34.64
CA SER A 508 16.11 16.39 -35.39
C SER A 508 16.48 16.35 -36.90
N ALA A 509 17.61 15.70 -37.21
CA ALA A 509 18.04 15.42 -38.58
C ALA A 509 17.39 14.18 -39.20
N ASN A 510 16.61 13.43 -38.46
CA ASN A 510 16.08 12.07 -38.82
C ASN A 510 17.19 11.06 -39.22
N GLU A 511 18.39 11.21 -38.65
CA GLU A 511 19.54 10.33 -38.88
C GLU A 511 19.50 9.14 -37.93
N LYS A 512 18.58 8.18 -38.15
CA LYS A 512 18.32 7.04 -37.27
C LYS A 512 19.55 6.16 -37.04
N ASN A 513 20.38 5.92 -38.04
CA ASN A 513 21.61 5.15 -37.94
C ASN A 513 22.63 5.84 -37.01
N ALA A 514 22.75 7.17 -37.14
CA ALA A 514 23.61 7.93 -36.24
C ALA A 514 23.08 7.91 -34.81
N ALA A 515 21.77 8.01 -34.61
CA ALA A 515 21.14 7.91 -33.30
C ALA A 515 21.41 6.54 -32.64
N VAL A 516 21.27 5.44 -33.36
CA VAL A 516 21.63 4.09 -32.87
C VAL A 516 23.09 4.01 -32.45
N GLY A 517 24.02 4.55 -33.26
CA GLY A 517 25.44 4.57 -32.93
C GLY A 517 25.78 5.41 -31.68
N ILE A 518 25.05 6.50 -31.48
CA ILE A 518 25.18 7.34 -30.28
C ILE A 518 24.65 6.61 -29.05
N LEU A 519 23.48 6.00 -29.14
CA LEU A 519 22.90 5.23 -28.06
C LEU A 519 23.83 4.08 -27.62
N HIS A 520 24.49 3.40 -28.56
CA HIS A 520 25.52 2.40 -28.21
C HIS A 520 26.66 3.01 -27.38
N SER A 521 27.17 4.16 -27.82
CA SER A 521 28.23 4.83 -27.06
C SER A 521 27.76 5.31 -25.67
N MET A 522 26.48 5.65 -25.54
CA MET A 522 25.87 5.97 -24.23
C MET A 522 25.79 4.71 -23.33
N MET A 523 25.45 3.58 -23.89
CA MET A 523 25.39 2.30 -23.14
C MET A 523 26.74 1.89 -22.57
N GLU A 524 27.83 2.12 -23.33
CA GLU A 524 29.18 1.79 -22.88
C GLU A 524 29.64 2.56 -21.62
N ILE A 525 29.06 3.74 -21.40
CA ILE A 525 29.47 4.63 -20.30
C ILE A 525 28.41 4.71 -19.18
N GLU A 526 27.26 4.04 -19.35
CA GLU A 526 26.17 4.12 -18.39
C GLU A 526 26.29 3.02 -17.33
N PRO A 527 26.56 3.36 -16.05
CA PRO A 527 26.65 2.39 -14.98
C PRO A 527 25.27 2.06 -14.36
N ASP A 528 24.26 2.90 -14.57
CA ASP A 528 22.92 2.69 -13.99
C ASP A 528 22.11 1.74 -14.86
N GLY A 529 21.73 0.60 -14.31
CA GLY A 529 20.97 -0.42 -15.00
C GLY A 529 19.60 0.05 -15.49
N HIS A 530 18.94 0.95 -14.78
CA HIS A 530 17.62 1.48 -15.21
C HIS A 530 17.75 2.44 -16.39
N VAL A 531 18.77 3.29 -16.36
CA VAL A 531 19.08 4.19 -17.49
C VAL A 531 19.53 3.36 -18.70
N LEU A 532 20.38 2.37 -18.47
CA LEU A 532 20.86 1.45 -19.50
C LEU A 532 19.68 0.72 -20.17
N ALA A 533 18.72 0.22 -19.39
CA ALA A 533 17.49 -0.38 -19.91
C ALA A 533 16.71 0.57 -20.83
N SER A 534 16.62 1.86 -20.47
CA SER A 534 15.95 2.87 -21.27
C SER A 534 16.71 3.14 -22.59
N LEU A 535 18.04 3.09 -22.57
CA LEU A 535 18.88 3.22 -23.77
C LEU A 535 18.70 2.01 -24.70
N TYR A 536 18.67 0.79 -24.14
CA TYR A 536 18.37 -0.41 -24.90
C TYR A 536 16.98 -0.32 -25.56
N HIS A 537 15.97 0.11 -24.80
CA HIS A 537 14.62 0.31 -25.32
C HIS A 537 14.58 1.33 -26.47
N ALA A 538 15.20 2.50 -26.28
CA ALA A 538 15.26 3.53 -27.32
C ALA A 538 15.96 3.03 -28.60
N THR A 539 17.04 2.24 -28.42
CA THR A 539 17.77 1.62 -29.54
C THR A 539 16.88 0.60 -30.26
N ALA A 540 16.15 -0.21 -29.51
CA ALA A 540 15.24 -1.21 -30.07
C ALA A 540 14.14 -0.56 -30.91
N LEU A 541 13.57 0.56 -30.46
CA LEU A 541 12.56 1.32 -31.19
C LEU A 541 13.10 1.82 -32.54
N LEU A 542 14.31 2.41 -32.55
CA LEU A 542 14.95 2.90 -33.76
C LEU A 542 15.29 1.76 -34.72
N LEU A 543 15.80 0.63 -34.24
CA LEU A 543 16.09 -0.54 -35.06
C LEU A 543 14.82 -1.16 -35.66
N ARG A 544 13.72 -1.15 -34.92
CA ARG A 544 12.40 -1.55 -35.45
C ARG A 544 11.95 -0.64 -36.60
N GLU A 545 12.11 0.67 -36.46
CA GLU A 545 11.79 1.64 -37.50
C GLU A 545 12.73 1.52 -38.73
N LEU A 546 13.97 1.07 -38.53
CA LEU A 546 14.90 0.73 -39.60
C LEU A 546 14.61 -0.63 -40.28
N GLY A 547 13.65 -1.41 -39.73
CA GLY A 547 13.27 -2.72 -40.28
C GLY A 547 14.13 -3.89 -39.74
N GLU A 548 15.07 -3.63 -38.81
CA GLU A 548 15.98 -4.63 -38.23
C GLU A 548 15.33 -5.38 -37.06
N LYS A 549 14.22 -6.07 -37.31
CA LYS A 549 13.35 -6.67 -36.30
C LYS A 549 14.06 -7.63 -35.34
N ASN A 550 15.00 -8.45 -35.82
CA ASN A 550 15.71 -9.42 -34.97
C ASN A 550 16.64 -8.72 -33.97
N ARG A 551 17.34 -7.69 -34.41
CA ARG A 551 18.18 -6.89 -33.53
C ARG A 551 17.32 -6.08 -32.53
N ALA A 552 16.23 -5.49 -33.01
CA ALA A 552 15.29 -4.77 -32.13
C ALA A 552 14.79 -5.68 -30.99
N ARG A 553 14.42 -6.93 -31.32
CA ARG A 553 13.99 -7.92 -30.31
C ARG A 553 15.06 -8.21 -29.26
N GLN A 554 16.34 -8.37 -29.68
CA GLN A 554 17.44 -8.57 -28.75
C GLN A 554 17.59 -7.39 -27.77
N TYR A 555 17.53 -6.16 -28.28
CA TYR A 555 17.63 -4.97 -27.47
C TYR A 555 16.41 -4.76 -26.55
N PHE A 556 15.20 -5.16 -26.99
CA PHE A 556 14.03 -5.19 -26.07
C PHE A 556 14.23 -6.21 -24.95
N ALA A 557 14.79 -7.37 -25.24
CA ALA A 557 15.06 -8.39 -24.24
C ALA A 557 16.08 -7.90 -23.18
N GLU A 558 17.18 -7.29 -23.63
CA GLU A 558 18.20 -6.69 -22.75
C GLU A 558 17.61 -5.56 -21.88
N ALA A 559 16.74 -4.73 -22.47
CA ALA A 559 16.04 -3.66 -21.75
C ALA A 559 15.15 -4.21 -20.63
N VAL A 560 14.38 -5.26 -20.91
CA VAL A 560 13.50 -5.92 -19.95
C VAL A 560 14.27 -6.70 -18.90
N GLU A 561 15.40 -7.30 -19.25
CA GLU A 561 16.26 -8.01 -18.30
C GLU A 561 16.86 -7.07 -17.26
N LEU A 562 17.30 -5.88 -17.68
CA LEU A 562 17.86 -4.87 -16.80
C LEU A 562 16.79 -4.12 -15.99
N ASN A 563 15.66 -3.84 -16.60
CA ASN A 563 14.53 -3.16 -15.94
C ASN A 563 13.20 -3.76 -16.38
N PRO A 564 12.72 -4.77 -15.66
CA PRO A 564 11.42 -5.38 -15.91
C PRO A 564 10.22 -4.42 -15.70
N ASP A 565 10.44 -3.28 -15.04
CA ASP A 565 9.41 -2.27 -14.82
C ASP A 565 9.22 -1.31 -16.01
N LEU A 566 10.07 -1.40 -17.02
CA LEU A 566 9.97 -0.62 -18.24
C LEU A 566 8.84 -1.17 -19.13
N HIS A 567 7.62 -0.73 -18.84
CA HIS A 567 6.39 -1.26 -19.42
C HIS A 567 6.40 -1.26 -20.95
N ASP A 568 6.84 -0.18 -21.56
CA ASP A 568 6.85 -0.06 -23.04
C ASP A 568 7.78 -1.11 -23.69
N ALA A 569 8.95 -1.37 -23.08
CA ALA A 569 9.86 -2.40 -23.56
C ALA A 569 9.27 -3.82 -23.41
N VAL A 570 8.56 -4.07 -22.31
CA VAL A 570 7.85 -5.35 -22.07
C VAL A 570 6.79 -5.57 -23.15
N VAL A 571 5.95 -4.56 -23.43
CA VAL A 571 4.88 -4.66 -24.44
C VAL A 571 5.46 -4.93 -25.83
N GLU A 572 6.54 -4.24 -26.19
CA GLU A 572 7.20 -4.43 -27.48
C GLU A 572 7.85 -5.82 -27.61
N LEU A 573 8.43 -6.31 -26.51
CA LEU A 573 9.00 -7.66 -26.46
C LEU A 573 7.91 -8.73 -26.52
N GLU A 574 6.80 -8.54 -25.82
CA GLU A 574 5.62 -9.41 -25.92
C GLU A 574 5.12 -9.52 -27.38
N ALA A 575 4.99 -8.38 -28.04
CA ALA A 575 4.58 -8.34 -29.45
C ALA A 575 5.58 -9.05 -30.38
N ALA A 576 6.87 -8.91 -30.12
CA ALA A 576 7.93 -9.59 -30.89
C ALA A 576 7.93 -11.10 -30.66
N LEU A 577 7.59 -11.56 -29.46
CA LEU A 577 7.55 -12.97 -29.04
C LEU A 577 6.18 -13.65 -29.29
N ALA A 578 5.19 -12.92 -29.78
CA ALA A 578 3.83 -13.44 -29.94
C ALA A 578 3.72 -14.78 -30.73
N LYS A 579 4.68 -15.07 -31.62
CA LYS A 579 4.76 -16.32 -32.38
C LYS A 579 5.67 -17.38 -31.76
N GLU A 580 6.30 -17.09 -30.64
CA GLU A 580 7.26 -17.95 -29.95
C GLU A 580 6.82 -18.19 -28.49
N PRO A 581 5.76 -19.00 -28.30
CA PRO A 581 5.11 -19.11 -26.98
C PRO A 581 6.02 -19.66 -25.89
N GLY A 582 7.04 -20.42 -26.22
CA GLY A 582 8.03 -20.92 -25.25
C GLY A 582 8.90 -19.82 -24.67
N GLU A 583 9.38 -18.90 -25.52
CA GLU A 583 10.17 -17.75 -25.07
C GLU A 583 9.30 -16.72 -24.34
N LEU A 584 8.06 -16.54 -24.80
CA LEU A 584 7.08 -15.70 -24.12
C LEU A 584 6.78 -16.21 -22.70
N ALA A 585 6.70 -17.53 -22.50
CA ALA A 585 6.54 -18.13 -21.19
C ALA A 585 7.76 -17.89 -20.28
N THR A 586 8.97 -17.91 -20.86
CA THR A 586 10.20 -17.58 -20.12
C THR A 586 10.20 -16.12 -19.67
N LEU A 587 9.81 -15.21 -20.58
CA LEU A 587 9.66 -13.78 -20.24
C LEU A 587 8.68 -13.58 -19.08
N TYR A 588 7.46 -14.12 -19.18
CA TYR A 588 6.48 -13.97 -18.11
C TYR A 588 6.92 -14.61 -16.79
N SER A 589 7.66 -15.71 -16.84
CA SER A 589 8.22 -16.33 -15.63
C SER A 589 9.27 -15.44 -14.96
N SER A 590 10.11 -14.76 -15.75
CA SER A 590 11.08 -13.79 -15.24
C SER A 590 10.40 -12.56 -14.64
N LEU A 591 9.43 -11.97 -15.37
CA LEU A 591 8.65 -10.82 -14.91
C LEU A 591 7.88 -11.14 -13.63
N SER A 592 7.27 -12.32 -13.53
CA SER A 592 6.54 -12.73 -12.33
C SER A 592 7.43 -12.81 -11.10
N LYS A 593 8.65 -13.34 -11.24
CA LYS A 593 9.64 -13.36 -10.15
C LYS A 593 10.04 -11.94 -9.71
N HIS A 594 10.28 -11.07 -10.69
CA HIS A 594 10.61 -9.67 -10.40
C HIS A 594 9.46 -8.97 -9.64
N TYR A 595 8.23 -9.06 -10.14
CA TYR A 595 7.06 -8.41 -9.52
C TYR A 595 6.73 -9.01 -8.14
N GLN A 596 7.01 -10.28 -7.93
CA GLN A 596 6.89 -10.91 -6.62
C GLN A 596 7.90 -10.34 -5.62
N LEU A 597 9.16 -10.18 -6.02
CA LEU A 597 10.22 -9.64 -5.18
C LEU A 597 10.04 -8.14 -4.89
N SER A 598 9.57 -7.39 -5.86
CA SER A 598 9.30 -5.95 -5.75
C SER A 598 7.96 -5.61 -5.07
N GLY A 599 7.13 -6.61 -4.77
CA GLY A 599 5.84 -6.42 -4.12
C GLY A 599 4.75 -5.80 -5.00
N GLN A 600 4.91 -5.81 -6.32
CA GLN A 600 3.97 -5.25 -7.29
C GLN A 600 2.84 -6.26 -7.60
N ILE A 601 1.92 -6.41 -6.65
CA ILE A 601 0.90 -7.48 -6.67
C ILE A 601 0.02 -7.44 -7.92
N GLU A 602 -0.46 -6.27 -8.35
CA GLU A 602 -1.31 -6.16 -9.55
C GLU A 602 -0.61 -6.65 -10.84
N ARG A 603 0.64 -6.21 -11.04
CA ARG A 603 1.43 -6.63 -12.19
C ARG A 603 1.78 -8.10 -12.12
N LEU A 604 2.10 -8.60 -10.93
CA LEU A 604 2.34 -10.02 -10.69
C LEU A 604 1.13 -10.85 -11.14
N ILE A 605 -0.05 -10.52 -10.66
CA ILE A 605 -1.28 -11.27 -10.98
C ILE A 605 -1.58 -11.22 -12.48
N THR A 606 -1.48 -10.04 -13.08
CA THR A 606 -1.70 -9.89 -14.53
C THR A 606 -0.73 -10.74 -15.34
N THR A 607 0.55 -10.76 -14.95
CA THR A 607 1.59 -11.56 -15.62
C THR A 607 1.38 -13.06 -15.41
N LEU A 608 1.07 -13.49 -14.18
CA LEU A 608 0.77 -14.88 -13.87
C LEU A 608 -0.47 -15.37 -14.62
N ARG A 609 -1.51 -14.52 -14.76
CA ARG A 609 -2.71 -14.87 -15.54
C ARG A 609 -2.38 -15.11 -17.01
N ARG A 610 -1.57 -14.25 -17.62
CA ARG A 610 -1.08 -14.44 -19.00
C ARG A 610 -0.23 -15.70 -19.11
N LEU A 611 0.66 -15.94 -18.16
CA LEU A 611 1.52 -17.13 -18.11
C LEU A 611 0.70 -18.42 -17.97
N GLY A 612 -0.31 -18.42 -17.10
CA GLY A 612 -1.23 -19.53 -16.90
C GLY A 612 -1.95 -19.90 -18.20
N LYS A 613 -2.57 -18.92 -18.86
CA LYS A 613 -3.23 -19.09 -20.17
C LYS A 613 -2.27 -19.58 -21.24
N LEU A 614 -1.04 -19.10 -21.23
CA LEU A 614 0.00 -19.52 -22.16
C LEU A 614 0.39 -20.98 -21.92
N TYR A 615 0.59 -21.43 -20.68
CA TYR A 615 0.87 -22.83 -20.38
C TYR A 615 -0.29 -23.76 -20.73
N ILE A 616 -1.53 -23.32 -20.58
CA ILE A 616 -2.71 -24.06 -21.04
C ILE A 616 -2.64 -24.25 -22.59
N SER A 617 -2.38 -23.17 -23.34
CA SER A 617 -2.26 -23.22 -24.80
C SER A 617 -1.07 -24.08 -25.28
N LEU A 618 -0.01 -24.19 -24.48
CA LEU A 618 1.15 -25.04 -24.69
C LEU A 618 0.93 -26.52 -24.28
N ASN A 619 -0.27 -26.86 -23.84
CA ASN A 619 -0.62 -28.18 -23.31
C ASN A 619 0.30 -28.64 -22.15
N ASN A 620 0.63 -27.73 -21.26
CA ASN A 620 1.47 -27.99 -20.07
C ASN A 620 0.66 -27.74 -18.79
N PRO A 621 -0.24 -28.66 -18.43
CA PRO A 621 -1.19 -28.45 -17.33
C PRO A 621 -0.51 -28.30 -15.98
N GLU A 622 0.58 -29.04 -15.70
CA GLU A 622 1.25 -28.96 -14.39
C GLU A 622 1.83 -27.57 -14.10
N LYS A 623 2.46 -26.95 -15.12
CA LYS A 623 2.96 -25.59 -14.96
C LYS A 623 1.81 -24.56 -14.87
N ALA A 624 0.75 -24.77 -15.65
CA ALA A 624 -0.43 -23.91 -15.58
C ALA A 624 -1.06 -23.95 -14.18
N ILE A 625 -1.27 -25.14 -13.61
CA ILE A 625 -1.80 -25.34 -12.25
C ILE A 625 -0.90 -24.62 -11.22
N GLY A 626 0.43 -24.79 -11.33
CA GLY A 626 1.37 -24.15 -10.42
C GLY A 626 1.29 -22.63 -10.45
N VAL A 627 1.11 -22.04 -11.64
CA VAL A 627 0.97 -20.58 -11.83
C VAL A 627 -0.38 -20.07 -11.33
N LEU A 628 -1.46 -20.77 -11.63
CA LEU A 628 -2.81 -20.39 -11.22
C LEU A 628 -2.96 -20.44 -9.69
N ARG A 629 -2.35 -21.41 -9.03
CA ARG A 629 -2.30 -21.47 -7.56
C ARG A 629 -1.55 -20.27 -6.95
N GLN A 630 -0.46 -19.79 -7.59
CA GLN A 630 0.22 -18.59 -7.13
C GLN A 630 -0.68 -17.34 -7.18
N ILE A 631 -1.60 -17.26 -8.14
CA ILE A 631 -2.60 -16.19 -8.17
C ILE A 631 -3.54 -16.32 -6.96
N LEU A 632 -4.05 -17.55 -6.73
CA LEU A 632 -5.00 -17.82 -5.65
C LEU A 632 -4.38 -17.68 -4.25
N ASP A 633 -3.08 -17.88 -4.09
CA ASP A 633 -2.36 -17.59 -2.85
C ASP A 633 -2.38 -16.09 -2.49
N LYS A 634 -2.50 -15.21 -3.49
CA LYS A 634 -2.58 -13.75 -3.31
C LYS A 634 -4.02 -13.25 -3.33
N LEU A 635 -4.83 -13.80 -4.20
CA LEU A 635 -6.24 -13.49 -4.39
C LEU A 635 -7.06 -14.78 -4.36
N PRO A 636 -7.43 -15.28 -3.17
CA PRO A 636 -8.13 -16.54 -3.02
C PRO A 636 -9.47 -16.62 -3.77
N ASN A 637 -10.08 -15.46 -4.03
CA ASN A 637 -11.39 -15.34 -4.68
C ASN A 637 -11.27 -14.82 -6.13
N ASP A 638 -10.15 -15.02 -6.82
CA ASP A 638 -10.03 -14.63 -8.23
C ASP A 638 -10.80 -15.63 -9.10
N GLU A 639 -11.94 -15.16 -9.60
CA GLU A 639 -12.90 -15.97 -10.38
C GLU A 639 -12.24 -16.60 -11.62
N GLU A 640 -11.50 -15.82 -12.38
CA GLU A 640 -10.86 -16.29 -13.62
C GLU A 640 -9.79 -17.36 -13.34
N ALA A 641 -8.98 -17.15 -12.30
CA ALA A 641 -7.95 -18.11 -11.92
C ALA A 641 -8.55 -19.41 -11.37
N LEU A 642 -9.63 -19.32 -10.60
CA LEU A 642 -10.36 -20.50 -10.13
C LEU A 642 -10.94 -21.31 -11.29
N ALA A 643 -11.63 -20.66 -12.23
CA ALA A 643 -12.21 -21.31 -13.38
C ALA A 643 -11.14 -21.99 -14.26
N LEU A 644 -10.08 -21.27 -14.62
CA LEU A 644 -8.98 -21.81 -15.41
C LEU A 644 -8.26 -22.97 -14.68
N LEU A 645 -8.10 -22.88 -13.37
CA LEU A 645 -7.51 -23.93 -12.56
C LEU A 645 -8.37 -25.19 -12.61
N ALA A 646 -9.67 -25.06 -12.35
CA ALA A 646 -10.61 -26.17 -12.36
C ALA A 646 -10.62 -26.88 -13.73
N GLU A 647 -10.80 -26.15 -14.82
CA GLU A 647 -10.75 -26.70 -16.17
C GLU A 647 -9.40 -27.38 -16.52
N THR A 648 -8.30 -26.83 -16.00
CA THR A 648 -6.96 -27.37 -16.29
C THR A 648 -6.74 -28.69 -15.54
N ILE A 649 -7.19 -28.77 -14.29
CA ILE A 649 -7.08 -30.00 -13.48
C ILE A 649 -8.03 -31.06 -14.03
N GLU A 650 -9.26 -30.72 -14.41
CA GLU A 650 -10.25 -31.62 -15.00
C GLU A 650 -9.70 -32.36 -16.25
N LYS A 651 -8.97 -31.63 -17.10
CA LYS A 651 -8.34 -32.20 -18.29
C LYS A 651 -7.12 -33.09 -17.99
N THR A 652 -6.72 -33.22 -16.74
CA THR A 652 -5.54 -33.97 -16.30
C THR A 652 -5.98 -35.28 -15.64
N SER A 653 -5.80 -36.41 -16.32
CA SER A 653 -6.21 -37.72 -15.79
C SER A 653 -5.59 -38.07 -14.45
N GLY A 654 -6.35 -38.70 -13.56
CA GLY A 654 -5.91 -39.16 -12.25
C GLY A 654 -5.93 -38.07 -11.16
N ARG A 655 -6.60 -36.94 -11.40
CA ARG A 655 -6.77 -35.84 -10.45
C ARG A 655 -8.25 -35.45 -10.27
N GLU A 656 -9.14 -36.41 -10.42
CA GLU A 656 -10.59 -36.20 -10.44
C GLU A 656 -11.10 -35.60 -9.13
N ASP A 657 -10.61 -36.07 -7.96
CA ASP A 657 -10.94 -35.48 -6.66
C ASP A 657 -10.50 -34.03 -6.55
N GLU A 658 -9.32 -33.72 -7.07
CA GLU A 658 -8.78 -32.36 -7.04
C GLU A 658 -9.55 -31.44 -8.00
N ALA A 659 -9.92 -31.95 -9.17
CA ALA A 659 -10.78 -31.23 -10.10
C ALA A 659 -12.15 -30.93 -9.48
N LEU A 660 -12.72 -31.89 -8.77
CA LEU A 660 -13.98 -31.73 -8.06
C LEU A 660 -13.91 -30.58 -7.03
N GLU A 661 -12.86 -30.56 -6.22
CA GLU A 661 -12.67 -29.48 -5.25
C GLU A 661 -12.39 -28.13 -5.91
N ALA A 662 -11.67 -28.13 -7.03
CA ALA A 662 -11.41 -26.91 -7.78
C ALA A 662 -12.71 -26.30 -8.34
N HIS A 663 -13.59 -27.10 -8.93
CA HIS A 663 -14.90 -26.63 -9.42
C HIS A 663 -15.80 -26.16 -8.27
N ARG A 664 -15.73 -26.79 -7.09
CA ARG A 664 -16.40 -26.30 -5.89
C ARG A 664 -15.86 -24.93 -5.47
N GLY A 665 -14.55 -24.73 -5.58
CA GLY A 665 -13.91 -23.45 -5.36
C GLY A 665 -14.43 -22.36 -6.30
N VAL A 666 -14.61 -22.66 -7.58
CA VAL A 666 -15.25 -21.73 -8.54
C VAL A 666 -16.63 -21.31 -8.04
N LEU A 667 -17.47 -22.26 -7.63
CA LEU A 667 -18.83 -22.00 -7.18
C LEU A 667 -18.91 -21.20 -5.85
N THR A 668 -17.84 -21.10 -5.10
CA THR A 668 -17.82 -20.23 -3.91
C THR A 668 -17.72 -18.75 -4.28
N VAL A 669 -17.19 -18.43 -5.45
CA VAL A 669 -16.99 -17.07 -5.95
C VAL A 669 -18.06 -16.72 -6.99
N ASP A 670 -18.29 -17.60 -7.96
CA ASP A 670 -19.36 -17.50 -8.94
C ASP A 670 -20.35 -18.69 -8.79
N PRO A 671 -21.37 -18.54 -7.92
CA PRO A 671 -22.38 -19.58 -7.75
C PRO A 671 -23.25 -19.85 -8.99
N ALA A 672 -23.16 -19.01 -10.03
CA ALA A 672 -23.89 -19.18 -11.28
C ALA A 672 -23.08 -19.85 -12.41
N HIS A 673 -21.86 -20.27 -12.15
CA HIS A 673 -20.96 -20.88 -13.13
C HIS A 673 -21.41 -22.28 -13.59
N ILE A 674 -22.16 -22.34 -14.68
CA ILE A 674 -22.87 -23.54 -15.13
C ILE A 674 -21.91 -24.70 -15.46
N ASP A 675 -20.78 -24.40 -16.10
CA ASP A 675 -19.83 -25.44 -16.51
C ASP A 675 -19.23 -26.18 -15.29
N SER A 676 -19.07 -25.49 -14.15
CA SER A 676 -18.63 -26.15 -12.92
C SER A 676 -19.66 -27.14 -12.37
N TYR A 677 -20.96 -26.89 -12.48
CA TYR A 677 -21.98 -27.89 -12.11
C TYR A 677 -21.93 -29.14 -13.00
N ARG A 678 -21.70 -28.95 -14.32
CA ARG A 678 -21.55 -30.08 -15.24
C ARG A 678 -20.29 -30.88 -14.96
N ALA A 679 -19.17 -30.18 -14.76
CA ALA A 679 -17.92 -30.83 -14.39
C ALA A 679 -18.05 -31.61 -13.05
N ILE A 680 -18.66 -31.01 -12.04
CA ILE A 680 -18.93 -31.69 -10.75
C ILE A 680 -19.78 -32.95 -10.97
N ARG A 681 -20.83 -32.88 -11.81
CA ARG A 681 -21.66 -34.04 -12.15
C ARG A 681 -20.84 -35.15 -12.81
N GLU A 682 -20.06 -34.82 -13.83
CA GLU A 682 -19.26 -35.79 -14.59
C GLU A 682 -18.17 -36.41 -13.71
N LEU A 683 -17.43 -35.58 -12.96
CA LEU A 683 -16.41 -36.04 -12.02
C LEU A 683 -17.01 -36.95 -10.92
N SER A 684 -18.20 -36.60 -10.42
CA SER A 684 -18.88 -37.40 -9.41
C SER A 684 -19.26 -38.78 -9.93
N LEU A 685 -19.66 -38.89 -11.20
CA LEU A 685 -19.94 -40.15 -11.84
C LEU A 685 -18.68 -41.01 -12.03
N ILE A 686 -17.54 -40.37 -12.33
CA ILE A 686 -16.25 -41.04 -12.44
C ILE A 686 -15.79 -41.56 -11.07
N LEU A 687 -16.07 -40.82 -10.02
CA LEU A 687 -15.73 -41.14 -8.62
C LEU A 687 -16.76 -42.03 -7.90
N ASP A 688 -17.75 -42.56 -8.63
CA ASP A 688 -18.85 -43.37 -8.08
C ASP A 688 -19.66 -42.65 -6.96
N ASP A 689 -19.70 -41.30 -6.96
CA ASP A 689 -20.56 -40.51 -6.05
C ASP A 689 -21.88 -40.12 -6.73
N ASP A 690 -22.75 -41.08 -6.90
CA ASP A 690 -24.07 -40.92 -7.47
C ASP A 690 -24.96 -39.89 -6.78
N ASP A 691 -24.78 -39.69 -5.47
CA ASP A 691 -25.55 -38.73 -4.71
C ASP A 691 -25.14 -37.29 -5.06
N LEU A 692 -23.86 -37.04 -5.19
CA LEU A 692 -23.36 -35.73 -5.61
C LEU A 692 -23.72 -35.45 -7.08
N ALA A 693 -23.63 -36.44 -7.97
CA ALA A 693 -24.05 -36.31 -9.35
C ALA A 693 -25.55 -35.98 -9.46
N TRP A 694 -26.38 -36.56 -8.59
CA TRP A 694 -27.78 -36.20 -8.50
C TRP A 694 -28.00 -34.77 -8.00
N CYS A 695 -27.26 -34.32 -7.00
CA CYS A 695 -27.34 -32.93 -6.52
C CYS A 695 -26.97 -31.94 -7.62
N ALA A 696 -25.90 -32.21 -8.40
CA ALA A 696 -25.47 -31.37 -9.49
C ALA A 696 -26.51 -31.29 -10.62
N SER A 697 -27.11 -32.44 -10.97
CA SER A 697 -28.22 -32.50 -11.95
C SER A 697 -29.44 -31.70 -11.48
N GLY A 698 -29.72 -31.74 -10.17
CA GLY A 698 -30.77 -30.93 -9.55
C GLY A 698 -30.50 -29.44 -9.61
N ALA A 699 -29.28 -29.03 -9.32
CA ALA A 699 -28.86 -27.63 -9.43
C ALA A 699 -29.00 -27.11 -10.87
N LEU A 700 -28.50 -27.86 -11.88
CA LEU A 700 -28.64 -27.52 -13.29
C LEU A 700 -30.13 -27.38 -13.69
N THR A 701 -30.98 -28.29 -13.18
CA THR A 701 -32.43 -28.28 -13.45
C THR A 701 -33.09 -27.00 -12.92
N VAL A 702 -32.74 -26.61 -11.71
CA VAL A 702 -33.29 -25.43 -11.04
C VAL A 702 -32.79 -24.13 -11.66
N LEU A 703 -31.53 -24.11 -12.10
CA LEU A 703 -30.94 -22.97 -12.83
C LEU A 703 -31.46 -22.87 -14.28
N GLY A 704 -32.29 -23.82 -14.73
CA GLY A 704 -32.86 -23.85 -16.09
C GLY A 704 -31.82 -24.17 -17.18
N GLN A 705 -30.69 -24.76 -16.83
CA GLN A 705 -29.58 -25.07 -17.71
C GLN A 705 -29.37 -26.57 -17.94
N ALA A 706 -30.23 -27.42 -17.34
CA ALA A 706 -30.13 -28.85 -17.49
C ALA A 706 -30.51 -29.29 -18.91
N THR A 707 -29.71 -30.21 -19.48
CA THR A 707 -30.09 -30.98 -20.63
C THR A 707 -31.25 -31.94 -20.29
N ASP A 708 -31.86 -32.52 -21.31
CA ASP A 708 -32.92 -33.51 -21.07
C ASP A 708 -32.41 -34.76 -20.32
N GLU A 709 -31.17 -35.17 -20.57
CA GLU A 709 -30.51 -36.27 -19.86
C GLU A 709 -30.28 -35.94 -18.39
N GLU A 710 -29.73 -34.74 -18.10
CA GLU A 710 -29.46 -34.28 -16.74
C GLU A 710 -30.76 -34.14 -15.93
N ARG A 711 -31.82 -33.63 -16.57
CA ARG A 711 -33.15 -33.53 -15.96
C ARG A 711 -33.77 -34.93 -15.68
N LEU A 712 -33.64 -35.82 -16.63
CA LEU A 712 -34.13 -37.19 -16.47
C LEU A 712 -33.36 -37.92 -15.34
N ALA A 713 -32.05 -37.77 -15.25
CA ALA A 713 -31.22 -38.33 -14.20
C ALA A 713 -31.62 -37.80 -12.80
N PHE A 714 -31.94 -36.49 -12.72
CA PHE A 714 -32.46 -35.90 -11.47
C PHE A 714 -33.82 -36.49 -11.08
N GLU A 715 -34.76 -36.59 -12.04
CA GLU A 715 -36.12 -37.09 -11.77
C GLU A 715 -36.14 -38.59 -11.41
N GLN A 716 -35.35 -39.42 -12.09
CA GLN A 716 -35.31 -40.86 -11.85
C GLN A 716 -34.80 -41.25 -10.47
N LYS A 717 -33.83 -40.56 -9.96
CA LYS A 717 -33.23 -40.82 -8.63
C LYS A 717 -33.93 -40.03 -7.51
N ARG A 718 -35.00 -39.31 -7.82
CA ARG A 718 -35.75 -38.46 -6.86
C ARG A 718 -36.51 -39.31 -5.87
N GLN A 719 -36.07 -39.29 -4.61
CA GLN A 719 -36.70 -40.07 -3.55
C GLN A 719 -38.06 -39.47 -3.13
N PRO A 720 -39.09 -40.27 -2.95
CA PRO A 720 -40.44 -39.79 -2.55
C PRO A 720 -40.49 -39.25 -1.10
N THR A 721 -39.66 -39.76 -0.22
CA THR A 721 -39.65 -39.40 1.22
C THR A 721 -38.25 -39.20 1.73
N LEU A 722 -38.09 -38.24 2.66
CA LEU A 722 -36.82 -38.06 3.40
C LEU A 722 -36.64 -39.22 4.39
N ARG A 723 -35.57 -39.97 4.24
CA ARG A 723 -35.14 -40.99 5.18
C ARG A 723 -33.90 -40.56 5.93
N LEU A 724 -33.99 -40.41 7.23
CA LEU A 724 -32.87 -39.98 8.07
C LEU A 724 -32.19 -41.22 8.69
N ARG A 725 -30.86 -41.21 8.66
CA ARG A 725 -30.02 -42.18 9.35
C ARG A 725 -29.90 -41.85 10.85
N ARG A 726 -30.10 -40.60 11.22
CA ARG A 726 -30.09 -40.06 12.58
C ARG A 726 -31.34 -39.22 12.83
N ASP A 727 -31.86 -39.27 14.05
CA ASP A 727 -33.05 -38.50 14.43
C ASP A 727 -32.78 -37.03 14.66
N SER A 728 -31.52 -36.65 14.85
CA SER A 728 -31.09 -35.25 15.06
C SER A 728 -29.73 -34.98 14.40
N LEU A 729 -29.50 -33.73 14.08
CA LEU A 729 -28.14 -33.22 13.71
C LEU A 729 -27.18 -33.48 14.87
N PRO A 730 -25.92 -33.87 14.61
CA PRO A 730 -24.86 -33.76 15.59
C PRO A 730 -24.82 -32.34 16.18
N GLU A 731 -24.37 -32.22 17.44
CA GLU A 731 -24.45 -30.93 18.18
C GLU A 731 -23.67 -29.79 17.53
N ASP A 732 -22.57 -30.12 16.86
CA ASP A 732 -21.75 -29.17 16.05
C ASP A 732 -22.19 -29.09 14.59
N GLY A 733 -23.20 -29.86 14.18
CA GLY A 733 -23.59 -30.01 12.77
C GLY A 733 -24.02 -28.70 12.09
N PHE A 734 -24.64 -27.81 12.86
CA PHE A 734 -24.96 -26.47 12.35
C PHE A 734 -23.70 -25.67 12.02
N VAL A 735 -22.74 -25.63 12.93
CA VAL A 735 -21.48 -24.89 12.81
C VAL A 735 -20.63 -25.49 11.68
N GLN A 736 -20.55 -26.80 11.62
CA GLN A 736 -19.65 -27.48 10.71
C GLN A 736 -20.12 -27.45 9.24
N TRP A 737 -21.43 -27.53 8.99
CA TRP A 737 -21.94 -27.77 7.63
C TRP A 737 -22.88 -26.70 7.10
N ILE A 738 -23.56 -25.97 7.97
CA ILE A 738 -24.65 -25.06 7.58
C ILE A 738 -24.24 -23.59 7.70
N LEU A 739 -23.67 -23.20 8.86
CA LEU A 739 -23.34 -21.81 9.16
C LEU A 739 -22.07 -21.36 8.46
N ASP A 740 -22.07 -20.13 8.01
CA ASP A 740 -20.86 -19.42 7.59
C ASP A 740 -20.18 -18.75 8.80
N ASP A 741 -18.91 -18.41 8.67
CA ASP A 741 -18.14 -17.73 9.74
C ASP A 741 -18.78 -16.41 10.18
N ASP A 742 -19.45 -15.71 9.26
CA ASP A 742 -20.15 -14.46 9.54
C ASP A 742 -21.40 -14.66 10.40
N ALA A 743 -22.08 -15.82 10.26
CA ALA A 743 -23.22 -16.18 11.10
C ALA A 743 -22.77 -16.61 12.52
N LEU A 744 -21.55 -17.13 12.66
CA LEU A 744 -20.94 -17.51 13.94
C LEU A 744 -20.33 -16.33 14.70
N GLY A 745 -20.31 -15.13 14.09
CA GLY A 745 -19.67 -13.93 14.64
C GLY A 745 -20.30 -13.39 15.92
N GLY A 746 -19.60 -12.46 16.56
CA GLY A 746 -20.04 -11.83 17.82
C GLY A 746 -21.38 -11.11 17.73
N VAL A 747 -21.87 -10.79 16.52
CA VAL A 747 -23.17 -10.13 16.28
C VAL A 747 -24.33 -10.99 16.80
N ALA A 748 -24.36 -12.30 16.52
CA ALA A 748 -25.42 -13.19 17.00
C ALA A 748 -25.51 -13.19 18.54
N ASN A 749 -24.37 -13.27 19.23
CA ASN A 749 -24.31 -13.28 20.69
C ASN A 749 -24.77 -11.96 21.31
N ILE A 750 -24.43 -10.83 20.65
CA ILE A 750 -24.87 -9.52 21.08
C ILE A 750 -26.40 -9.42 20.92
N MET A 751 -26.91 -9.85 19.77
CA MET A 751 -28.34 -9.77 19.45
C MET A 751 -29.18 -10.67 20.36
N ALA A 752 -28.69 -11.84 20.74
CA ALA A 752 -29.38 -12.73 21.71
C ALA A 752 -29.57 -12.06 23.08
N LEU A 753 -28.56 -11.28 23.54
CA LEU A 753 -28.66 -10.51 24.79
C LEU A 753 -29.53 -9.25 24.65
N LEU A 754 -29.57 -8.66 23.48
CA LEU A 754 -30.34 -7.44 23.21
C LEU A 754 -31.82 -7.72 22.91
N HIS A 755 -32.18 -8.93 22.49
CA HIS A 755 -33.54 -9.24 22.06
C HIS A 755 -34.61 -8.86 23.11
N GLN A 756 -34.46 -9.28 24.35
CA GLN A 756 -35.45 -9.00 25.40
C GLN A 756 -35.53 -7.52 25.79
N PRO A 757 -34.40 -6.80 26.01
CA PRO A 757 -34.45 -5.35 26.19
C PRO A 757 -35.07 -4.63 24.99
N LEU A 758 -34.71 -4.97 23.76
CA LEU A 758 -35.20 -4.36 22.54
C LEU A 758 -36.74 -4.59 22.37
N SER A 759 -37.24 -5.74 22.77
CA SER A 759 -38.66 -6.04 22.72
C SER A 759 -39.53 -5.08 23.57
N ASN A 760 -38.92 -4.43 24.57
CA ASN A 760 -39.56 -3.42 25.40
C ASN A 760 -39.33 -1.97 24.89
N VAL A 761 -38.34 -1.74 24.03
CA VAL A 761 -38.02 -0.43 23.43
C VAL A 761 -38.69 -0.27 22.07
N LEU A 762 -38.67 -1.32 21.28
CA LEU A 762 -39.31 -1.32 19.95
C LEU A 762 -40.83 -1.41 20.07
N PRO A 763 -41.59 -0.93 19.07
CA PRO A 763 -43.04 -1.00 19.05
C PRO A 763 -43.54 -2.45 18.76
N MET A 764 -43.10 -3.38 19.60
CA MET A 764 -43.49 -4.78 19.50
C MET A 764 -44.93 -4.96 19.89
N LYS A 765 -45.62 -5.86 19.19
CA LYS A 765 -47.03 -6.17 19.38
C LYS A 765 -47.20 -7.52 20.09
N ARG A 766 -48.35 -7.74 20.65
CA ARG A 766 -48.75 -9.10 21.04
C ARG A 766 -49.47 -9.76 19.86
N PRO A 767 -49.49 -11.10 19.75
CA PRO A 767 -50.25 -11.75 18.68
C PRO A 767 -51.71 -11.30 18.58
N SER A 768 -52.36 -11.02 19.72
CA SER A 768 -53.72 -10.44 19.81
C SER A 768 -53.85 -9.08 19.13
N ASP A 769 -52.80 -8.25 19.20
CA ASP A 769 -52.80 -6.91 18.60
C ASP A 769 -52.69 -7.00 17.07
N LEU A 770 -52.28 -8.17 16.55
CA LEU A 770 -52.19 -8.53 15.14
C LEU A 770 -53.45 -9.30 14.64
N GLY A 771 -54.50 -9.41 15.47
CA GLY A 771 -55.71 -10.14 15.16
C GLY A 771 -55.58 -11.67 15.33
N LEU A 772 -54.53 -12.13 16.01
CA LEU A 772 -54.27 -13.56 16.26
C LEU A 772 -54.63 -13.90 17.71
N SER A 773 -55.72 -14.58 17.91
CA SER A 773 -56.17 -15.04 19.22
C SER A 773 -55.61 -16.41 19.59
N ASN A 774 -55.95 -16.90 20.78
CA ASN A 774 -55.60 -18.25 21.18
C ASN A 774 -56.27 -19.33 20.29
N GLU A 775 -57.37 -19.02 19.65
CA GLU A 775 -58.02 -19.91 18.69
C GLU A 775 -57.20 -20.10 17.41
N ASN A 776 -56.35 -19.14 17.08
CA ASN A 776 -55.42 -19.21 15.95
C ASN A 776 -54.17 -19.98 16.31
N HIS A 777 -53.88 -20.21 17.59
CA HIS A 777 -52.67 -20.92 18.01
C HIS A 777 -52.70 -22.39 17.52
N ILE A 778 -51.63 -22.80 16.83
CA ILE A 778 -51.50 -24.16 16.32
C ILE A 778 -50.91 -25.04 17.43
N ASP A 779 -51.67 -25.97 17.91
CA ASP A 779 -51.19 -26.98 18.85
C ASP A 779 -50.29 -27.98 18.15
N LEU A 780 -48.99 -27.91 18.48
CA LEU A 780 -47.99 -28.83 17.94
C LEU A 780 -48.09 -30.25 18.47
N GLN A 781 -48.91 -30.49 19.50
CA GLN A 781 -49.25 -31.85 19.97
C GLN A 781 -50.35 -32.50 19.13
N SER A 782 -51.03 -31.72 18.30
CA SER A 782 -52.03 -32.23 17.36
C SER A 782 -51.41 -33.19 16.34
N ARG A 783 -52.17 -34.16 15.85
CA ARG A 783 -51.72 -35.15 14.84
C ARG A 783 -51.87 -34.66 13.40
N THR A 784 -51.78 -33.37 13.17
CA THR A 784 -51.85 -32.81 11.80
C THR A 784 -50.50 -33.03 11.08
N LEU A 785 -50.52 -32.99 9.76
CA LEU A 785 -49.32 -33.04 8.93
C LEU A 785 -48.31 -31.92 9.32
N PHE A 786 -48.85 -30.70 9.50
CA PHE A 786 -48.07 -29.55 9.90
C PHE A 786 -47.38 -29.74 11.26
N SER A 787 -48.19 -30.15 12.29
CA SER A 787 -47.63 -30.36 13.65
C SER A 787 -46.57 -31.47 13.69
N ASN A 788 -46.80 -32.57 12.94
CA ASN A 788 -45.83 -33.63 12.82
C ASN A 788 -44.55 -33.17 12.14
N MET A 789 -44.64 -32.36 11.10
CA MET A 789 -43.46 -31.80 10.42
C MET A 789 -42.73 -30.77 11.27
N ALA A 790 -43.45 -29.89 11.98
CA ALA A 790 -42.87 -28.92 12.90
C ALA A 790 -42.07 -29.62 14.03
N ASN A 791 -42.66 -30.65 14.66
CA ASN A 791 -41.99 -31.46 15.68
C ASN A 791 -40.77 -32.23 15.11
N ALA A 792 -40.90 -32.76 13.90
CA ALA A 792 -39.79 -33.43 13.22
C ALA A 792 -38.63 -32.46 12.94
N VAL A 793 -38.92 -31.27 12.42
CA VAL A 793 -37.92 -30.23 12.18
C VAL A 793 -37.26 -29.79 13.47
N SER A 794 -38.04 -29.52 14.53
CA SER A 794 -37.49 -29.17 15.85
C SER A 794 -36.56 -30.23 16.41
N ARG A 795 -36.92 -31.49 16.29
CA ARG A 795 -36.11 -32.61 16.75
C ARG A 795 -34.83 -32.80 15.94
N ILE A 796 -34.96 -32.74 14.60
CA ILE A 796 -33.80 -32.88 13.70
C ILE A 796 -32.75 -31.78 13.94
N LEU A 797 -33.23 -30.53 14.08
CA LEU A 797 -32.36 -29.36 14.23
C LEU A 797 -31.91 -29.13 15.68
N GLY A 798 -32.57 -29.72 16.69
CA GLY A 798 -32.37 -29.36 18.09
C GLY A 798 -32.86 -27.96 18.46
N LEU A 799 -33.63 -27.31 17.57
CA LEU A 799 -34.14 -25.94 17.72
C LEU A 799 -35.62 -25.98 18.07
N GLN A 800 -36.03 -25.25 19.09
CA GLN A 800 -37.44 -25.11 19.42
C GLN A 800 -38.09 -24.05 18.54
N LEU A 801 -39.14 -24.44 17.82
CA LEU A 801 -39.97 -23.47 17.13
C LEU A 801 -40.76 -22.64 18.15
N PRO A 802 -40.92 -21.33 17.91
CA PRO A 802 -41.74 -20.48 18.77
C PRO A 802 -43.22 -20.79 18.58
N PRO A 803 -44.11 -20.20 19.39
CA PRO A 803 -45.57 -20.30 19.18
C PRO A 803 -45.97 -19.97 17.74
N ILE A 804 -46.76 -20.80 17.12
CA ILE A 804 -47.22 -20.70 15.73
C ILE A 804 -48.69 -20.40 15.68
N TYR A 805 -49.08 -19.42 14.88
CA TYR A 805 -50.46 -18.99 14.74
C TYR A 805 -50.92 -19.16 13.29
N HIS A 806 -52.11 -19.69 13.12
CA HIS A 806 -52.78 -19.65 11.81
C HIS A 806 -53.23 -18.23 11.50
N ALA A 807 -52.85 -17.72 10.35
CA ALA A 807 -53.24 -16.37 9.84
C ALA A 807 -54.15 -16.55 8.61
N PRO A 808 -55.46 -16.60 8.80
CA PRO A 808 -56.38 -16.82 7.70
C PRO A 808 -56.27 -15.75 6.60
N GLY A 809 -56.35 -16.16 5.34
CA GLY A 809 -56.22 -15.28 4.19
C GLY A 809 -54.80 -14.79 3.91
N LYS A 810 -53.82 -15.28 4.61
CA LYS A 810 -52.36 -15.07 4.35
C LYS A 810 -51.74 -16.24 3.65
N SER A 811 -50.58 -16.03 3.03
CA SER A 811 -49.78 -17.05 2.39
C SER A 811 -48.43 -17.15 3.08
N GLY A 812 -47.79 -18.36 2.99
CA GLY A 812 -46.46 -18.59 3.46
C GLY A 812 -46.28 -18.66 4.99
N ILE A 813 -45.06 -18.60 5.45
CA ILE A 813 -44.71 -18.50 6.87
C ILE A 813 -44.03 -17.14 7.10
N ALA A 814 -44.58 -16.38 8.03
CA ALA A 814 -44.05 -15.07 8.37
C ALA A 814 -43.68 -15.00 9.86
N LYS A 815 -42.63 -14.31 10.15
CA LYS A 815 -42.21 -13.96 11.50
C LYS A 815 -43.01 -12.75 11.98
N LEU A 816 -43.56 -12.85 13.17
CA LEU A 816 -44.39 -11.78 13.73
C LEU A 816 -43.51 -10.76 14.51
N PRO A 817 -43.82 -9.46 14.41
CA PRO A 817 -43.14 -8.42 15.17
C PRO A 817 -43.64 -8.36 16.63
N THR A 818 -43.44 -9.45 17.36
CA THR A 818 -43.95 -9.64 18.71
C THR A 818 -42.81 -9.69 19.72
N SER A 819 -43.09 -9.29 20.97
CA SER A 819 -42.13 -9.26 22.08
C SER A 819 -41.53 -10.64 22.44
N THR A 820 -42.24 -11.69 22.22
CA THR A 820 -41.78 -13.07 22.22
C THR A 820 -41.82 -13.56 20.78
N PRO A 821 -40.74 -14.20 20.26
CA PRO A 821 -40.78 -14.72 18.91
C PRO A 821 -42.02 -15.55 18.65
N ALA A 822 -42.69 -15.30 17.53
CA ALA A 822 -43.88 -16.02 17.10
C ALA A 822 -43.93 -16.09 15.57
N LEU A 823 -44.54 -17.10 15.03
CA LEU A 823 -44.73 -17.33 13.60
C LEU A 823 -46.21 -17.25 13.23
N ALA A 824 -46.50 -16.68 12.08
CA ALA A 824 -47.80 -16.75 11.42
C ALA A 824 -47.69 -17.71 10.21
N VAL A 825 -48.70 -18.53 10.03
CA VAL A 825 -48.77 -19.52 8.95
C VAL A 825 -50.03 -19.33 8.17
N GLY A 826 -49.93 -19.20 6.87
CA GLY A 826 -51.02 -18.97 5.95
C GLY A 826 -51.83 -20.22 5.59
N ASP A 827 -52.95 -20.00 4.90
CA ASP A 827 -53.87 -21.07 4.47
C ASP A 827 -53.22 -22.04 3.48
N ASP A 828 -52.35 -21.55 2.60
CA ASP A 828 -51.62 -22.33 1.60
C ASP A 828 -50.69 -23.35 2.27
N VAL A 829 -50.00 -22.91 3.31
CA VAL A 829 -49.04 -23.76 4.07
C VAL A 829 -49.78 -24.93 4.76
N LEU A 830 -50.92 -24.64 5.37
CA LEU A 830 -51.67 -25.65 6.10
C LEU A 830 -52.44 -26.62 5.19
N ASN A 831 -52.94 -26.10 4.03
CA ASN A 831 -53.88 -26.85 3.20
C ASN A 831 -53.21 -27.42 1.93
N GLN A 832 -52.23 -26.73 1.36
CA GLN A 832 -51.67 -27.07 0.04
C GLN A 832 -50.29 -27.69 0.13
N TRP A 833 -49.41 -27.19 1.05
CA TRP A 833 -48.01 -27.66 1.12
C TRP A 833 -47.94 -29.09 1.66
N ARG A 834 -47.00 -29.85 1.07
CA ARG A 834 -46.73 -31.24 1.45
C ARG A 834 -45.54 -31.34 2.37
N GLY A 835 -45.12 -32.54 2.72
CA GLY A 835 -44.12 -32.75 3.75
C GLY A 835 -42.75 -32.13 3.47
N ARG A 836 -42.29 -32.07 2.20
CA ARG A 836 -41.00 -31.48 1.85
C ARG A 836 -41.04 -29.93 1.82
N GLU A 837 -42.14 -29.40 1.27
CA GLU A 837 -42.39 -27.96 1.26
C GLU A 837 -42.46 -27.41 2.70
N LEU A 838 -43.22 -28.11 3.56
CA LEU A 838 -43.32 -27.75 4.98
C LEU A 838 -41.94 -27.82 5.68
N ARG A 839 -41.16 -28.85 5.40
CA ARG A 839 -39.81 -29.00 6.02
C ARG A 839 -38.88 -27.88 5.58
N PHE A 840 -38.90 -27.49 4.31
CA PHE A 840 -38.13 -26.37 3.83
C PHE A 840 -38.46 -25.08 4.59
N ALA A 841 -39.74 -24.71 4.58
CA ALA A 841 -40.15 -23.47 5.18
C ALA A 841 -40.02 -23.45 6.71
N LEU A 842 -40.34 -24.55 7.38
CA LEU A 842 -40.16 -24.67 8.83
C LEU A 842 -38.67 -24.68 9.22
N GLY A 843 -37.81 -25.26 8.37
CA GLY A 843 -36.36 -25.20 8.56
C GLY A 843 -35.83 -23.76 8.52
N ARG A 844 -36.27 -22.99 7.52
CA ARG A 844 -35.95 -21.55 7.43
C ARG A 844 -36.47 -20.79 8.66
N ALA A 845 -37.74 -21.05 9.03
CA ALA A 845 -38.38 -20.41 10.18
C ALA A 845 -37.67 -20.75 11.52
N ALA A 846 -37.20 -21.97 11.67
CA ALA A 846 -36.45 -22.37 12.88
C ALA A 846 -35.14 -21.60 13.03
N VAL A 847 -34.36 -21.45 11.94
CA VAL A 847 -33.13 -20.66 11.95
C VAL A 847 -33.44 -19.17 12.16
N ALA A 848 -34.49 -18.64 11.53
CA ALA A 848 -34.94 -17.27 11.70
C ALA A 848 -35.33 -16.92 13.13
N CYS A 849 -35.81 -17.89 13.89
CA CYS A 849 -36.23 -17.71 15.28
C CYS A 849 -35.20 -18.22 16.30
N ALA A 850 -34.05 -18.70 15.85
CA ALA A 850 -32.97 -19.14 16.74
C ALA A 850 -32.44 -17.95 17.58
N PRO A 851 -31.87 -18.24 18.77
CA PRO A 851 -31.30 -17.19 19.64
C PRO A 851 -30.28 -16.31 18.89
N GLY A 852 -30.45 -15.01 18.96
CA GLY A 852 -29.66 -14.00 18.25
C GLY A 852 -30.21 -13.58 16.88
N ASN A 853 -31.15 -14.35 16.32
CA ASN A 853 -31.79 -14.09 15.03
C ASN A 853 -33.22 -13.52 15.17
N GLU A 854 -33.73 -13.38 16.38
CA GLU A 854 -35.14 -13.09 16.65
C GLU A 854 -35.63 -11.79 16.04
N LEU A 855 -34.76 -10.83 15.86
CA LEU A 855 -35.08 -9.51 15.29
C LEU A 855 -34.85 -9.41 13.76
N LEU A 856 -34.19 -10.40 13.16
CA LEU A 856 -34.02 -10.45 11.71
C LEU A 856 -35.37 -10.59 11.01
N GLY A 857 -35.57 -9.85 9.90
CA GLY A 857 -36.83 -9.79 9.20
C GLY A 857 -37.94 -8.93 9.90
N ILE A 858 -37.65 -8.47 11.14
CA ILE A 858 -38.47 -7.48 11.87
C ILE A 858 -37.79 -6.11 11.78
N SER A 859 -36.49 -6.08 11.94
CA SER A 859 -35.65 -4.91 11.73
C SER A 859 -34.71 -5.15 10.52
N ASP A 860 -34.47 -4.11 9.74
CA ASP A 860 -33.49 -4.12 8.65
C ASP A 860 -32.05 -4.09 9.19
N ALA A 861 -31.06 -4.27 8.30
CA ALA A 861 -29.65 -4.24 8.68
C ALA A 861 -29.24 -2.91 9.34
N LYS A 862 -29.86 -1.78 8.97
CA LYS A 862 -29.61 -0.47 9.57
C LYS A 862 -30.10 -0.42 11.01
N GLY A 863 -31.29 -0.97 11.29
CA GLY A 863 -31.81 -1.10 12.63
C GLY A 863 -30.95 -2.00 13.51
N ILE A 864 -30.53 -3.17 13.01
CA ILE A 864 -29.63 -4.08 13.73
C ILE A 864 -28.30 -3.37 14.03
N ARG A 865 -27.74 -2.64 13.06
CA ARG A 865 -26.52 -1.83 13.25
C ARG A 865 -26.70 -0.76 14.33
N LEU A 866 -27.86 -0.06 14.33
CA LEU A 866 -28.20 0.91 15.37
C LEU A 866 -28.21 0.26 16.76
N PHE A 867 -28.82 -0.91 16.91
CA PHE A 867 -28.91 -1.61 18.19
C PHE A 867 -27.52 -1.97 18.73
N ILE A 868 -26.65 -2.52 17.87
CA ILE A 868 -25.28 -2.87 18.24
C ILE A 868 -24.46 -1.63 18.59
N MET A 869 -24.54 -0.57 17.78
CA MET A 869 -23.83 0.68 18.04
C MET A 869 -24.31 1.35 19.32
N ALA A 870 -25.61 1.33 19.59
CA ALA A 870 -26.19 1.84 20.83
C ALA A 870 -25.70 1.04 22.05
N ALA A 871 -25.66 -0.29 21.95
CA ALA A 871 -25.12 -1.18 22.98
C ALA A 871 -23.62 -0.92 23.22
N LEU A 872 -22.82 -0.78 22.15
CA LEU A 872 -21.40 -0.44 22.25
C LEU A 872 -21.18 0.91 22.93
N LYS A 873 -21.92 1.95 22.52
CA LYS A 873 -21.82 3.30 23.11
C LYS A 873 -22.29 3.34 24.54
N MET A 874 -23.34 2.58 24.88
CA MET A 874 -23.87 2.45 26.24
C MET A 874 -22.84 1.80 27.19
N VAL A 875 -22.17 0.74 26.76
CA VAL A 875 -21.20 0.00 27.55
C VAL A 875 -19.83 0.66 27.55
N PHE A 876 -19.43 1.28 26.43
CA PHE A 876 -18.17 1.99 26.25
C PHE A 876 -18.43 3.43 25.82
N PRO A 877 -18.54 4.38 26.75
CA PRO A 877 -18.81 5.79 26.43
C PRO A 877 -17.79 6.46 25.51
N ASP A 878 -16.56 5.95 25.49
CA ASP A 878 -15.43 6.38 24.65
C ASP A 878 -15.49 5.84 23.22
N TYR A 879 -16.40 4.89 22.92
CA TYR A 879 -16.50 4.30 21.59
C TYR A 879 -16.89 5.35 20.55
N GLN A 880 -16.05 5.46 19.49
CA GLN A 880 -16.31 6.35 18.37
C GLN A 880 -17.35 5.71 17.46
N VAL A 881 -18.47 6.37 17.35
CA VAL A 881 -19.59 5.90 16.51
C VAL A 881 -19.49 6.57 15.15
N PRO A 882 -19.74 5.84 14.05
CA PRO A 882 -19.83 6.42 12.72
C PRO A 882 -20.96 7.46 12.61
N ASP A 883 -20.69 8.59 11.95
CA ASP A 883 -21.62 9.74 11.83
C ASP A 883 -22.91 9.41 11.07
N ASP A 884 -22.92 8.32 10.31
CA ASP A 884 -24.06 7.86 9.50
C ASP A 884 -25.16 7.18 10.31
N VAL A 885 -24.92 6.81 11.58
CA VAL A 885 -25.90 6.12 12.43
C VAL A 885 -26.58 7.11 13.38
N LYS A 886 -27.85 7.43 13.13
CA LYS A 886 -28.66 8.35 13.95
C LYS A 886 -29.44 7.62 15.05
N GLY A 887 -29.74 8.29 16.16
CA GLY A 887 -30.61 7.77 17.22
C GLY A 887 -29.94 6.87 18.27
N ILE A 888 -28.59 6.78 18.26
CA ILE A 888 -27.81 5.90 19.14
C ILE A 888 -28.02 6.20 20.62
N GLU A 889 -28.03 7.48 20.99
CA GLU A 889 -28.20 7.87 22.41
C GLU A 889 -29.58 7.54 22.95
N GLU A 890 -30.62 7.73 22.15
CA GLU A 890 -32.01 7.41 22.53
C GLU A 890 -32.16 5.89 22.68
N MET A 891 -31.66 5.15 21.72
CA MET A 891 -31.69 3.69 21.76
C MET A 891 -30.89 3.15 22.94
N GLY A 892 -29.70 3.68 23.21
CA GLY A 892 -28.86 3.29 24.35
C GLY A 892 -29.54 3.55 25.69
N LYS A 893 -30.20 4.71 25.87
CA LYS A 893 -31.02 5.02 27.07
C LYS A 893 -32.19 4.05 27.20
N GLY A 894 -32.86 3.73 26.10
CA GLY A 894 -33.94 2.75 26.06
C GLY A 894 -33.47 1.37 26.52
N LEU A 895 -32.36 0.86 25.97
CA LEU A 895 -31.76 -0.41 26.35
C LEU A 895 -31.37 -0.42 27.84
N ALA A 896 -30.67 0.59 28.31
CA ALA A 896 -30.22 0.67 29.72
C ALA A 896 -31.38 0.61 30.71
N LYS A 897 -32.54 1.18 30.35
CA LYS A 897 -33.75 1.17 31.19
C LYS A 897 -34.33 -0.23 31.36
N HIS A 898 -34.21 -1.08 30.35
CA HIS A 898 -34.86 -2.39 30.29
C HIS A 898 -33.90 -3.56 30.51
N MET A 899 -32.63 -3.32 30.83
CA MET A 899 -31.64 -4.33 31.13
C MET A 899 -31.46 -4.50 32.66
N SER A 900 -31.42 -5.76 33.12
CA SER A 900 -31.01 -6.06 34.48
C SER A 900 -29.49 -5.89 34.64
N ALA A 901 -29.04 -5.73 35.89
CA ALA A 901 -27.60 -5.62 36.19
C ALA A 901 -26.80 -6.85 35.70
N ALA A 902 -27.38 -8.04 35.79
CA ALA A 902 -26.77 -9.29 35.30
C ALA A 902 -26.67 -9.26 33.75
N ALA A 903 -27.76 -8.96 33.04
CA ALA A 903 -27.77 -8.87 31.57
C ALA A 903 -26.83 -7.77 31.05
N MET A 904 -26.68 -6.67 31.80
CA MET A 904 -25.73 -5.62 31.47
C MET A 904 -24.26 -6.12 31.61
N GLN A 905 -23.99 -6.93 32.62
CA GLN A 905 -22.66 -7.51 32.79
C GLN A 905 -22.36 -8.53 31.68
N ASP A 906 -23.31 -9.42 31.37
CA ASP A 906 -23.18 -10.38 30.27
C ASP A 906 -22.96 -9.67 28.93
N LEU A 907 -23.71 -8.60 28.67
CA LEU A 907 -23.52 -7.79 27.47
C LEU A 907 -22.15 -7.13 27.43
N LYS A 908 -21.69 -6.61 28.56
CA LYS A 908 -20.36 -6.01 28.67
C LYS A 908 -19.27 -7.02 28.34
N ASP A 909 -19.40 -8.24 28.85
CA ASP A 909 -18.42 -9.31 28.60
C ASP A 909 -18.42 -9.76 27.14
N VAL A 910 -19.60 -9.85 26.51
CA VAL A 910 -19.72 -10.18 25.08
C VAL A 910 -19.19 -9.05 24.21
N LEU A 911 -19.54 -7.80 24.48
CA LEU A 911 -19.06 -6.63 23.71
C LEU A 911 -17.55 -6.42 23.91
N THR A 912 -17.01 -6.73 25.09
CA THR A 912 -15.58 -6.68 25.34
C THR A 912 -14.85 -7.68 24.44
N ARG A 913 -15.30 -8.93 24.40
CA ARG A 913 -14.77 -9.97 23.52
C ARG A 913 -14.90 -9.59 22.03
N PHE A 914 -16.05 -9.04 21.67
CA PHE A 914 -16.31 -8.57 20.30
C PHE A 914 -15.35 -7.46 19.89
N ARG A 915 -15.17 -6.42 20.73
CA ARG A 915 -14.20 -5.34 20.52
C ARG A 915 -12.75 -5.86 20.42
N GLN A 916 -12.44 -6.88 21.22
CA GLN A 916 -11.12 -7.54 21.24
C GLN A 916 -10.83 -8.36 19.98
N SER A 917 -11.84 -8.87 19.30
CA SER A 917 -11.65 -9.62 18.06
C SER A 917 -11.17 -8.76 16.90
N ASN A 918 -11.22 -7.44 17.03
CA ASN A 918 -10.90 -6.44 16.01
C ASN A 918 -11.58 -6.66 14.65
N ARG A 919 -12.70 -7.41 14.66
CA ARG A 919 -13.53 -7.60 13.46
C ARG A 919 -14.44 -6.40 13.27
N PRO A 920 -14.61 -5.91 12.05
CA PRO A 920 -15.58 -4.86 11.78
C PRO A 920 -17.00 -5.36 12.10
N VAL A 921 -17.90 -4.46 12.51
CA VAL A 921 -19.31 -4.73 12.68
C VAL A 921 -19.95 -4.81 11.29
N ASP A 922 -19.83 -5.93 10.64
CA ASP A 922 -20.51 -6.18 9.36
C ASP A 922 -21.86 -6.86 9.60
N VAL A 923 -22.86 -6.02 9.85
CA VAL A 923 -24.23 -6.49 10.07
C VAL A 923 -24.84 -7.03 8.78
N GLN A 924 -24.48 -6.46 7.63
CA GLN A 924 -24.97 -6.92 6.34
C GLN A 924 -24.52 -8.36 6.08
N ALA A 925 -23.21 -8.61 6.23
CA ALA A 925 -22.67 -9.95 6.09
C ALA A 925 -23.33 -10.95 7.06
N PHE A 926 -23.54 -10.54 8.32
CA PHE A 926 -24.22 -11.37 9.31
C PHE A 926 -25.66 -11.72 8.89
N VAL A 927 -26.46 -10.71 8.51
CA VAL A 927 -27.86 -10.91 8.12
C VAL A 927 -27.97 -11.83 6.90
N MET A 928 -27.12 -11.61 5.89
CA MET A 928 -27.04 -12.47 4.70
C MET A 928 -26.58 -13.89 5.04
N ALA A 929 -25.62 -14.05 5.94
CA ALA A 929 -25.12 -15.37 6.37
C ALA A 929 -26.20 -16.18 7.10
N VAL A 930 -27.01 -15.52 7.94
CA VAL A 930 -28.15 -16.18 8.60
C VAL A 930 -29.22 -16.58 7.60
N ASP A 931 -29.52 -15.77 6.61
CA ASP A 931 -30.49 -16.06 5.56
C ASP A 931 -30.05 -17.23 4.67
N ARG A 932 -28.74 -17.24 4.29
CA ARG A 932 -28.15 -18.41 3.62
C ARG A 932 -28.28 -19.67 4.49
N ALA A 933 -27.95 -19.58 5.77
CA ALA A 933 -28.06 -20.70 6.70
C ALA A 933 -29.50 -21.21 6.82
N ALA A 934 -30.49 -20.31 6.83
CA ALA A 934 -31.89 -20.66 6.81
C ALA A 934 -32.27 -21.44 5.53
N THR A 935 -31.84 -20.94 4.37
CA THR A 935 -32.08 -21.57 3.05
C THR A 935 -31.42 -22.95 2.97
N ARG A 936 -30.15 -23.06 3.40
CA ARG A 936 -29.40 -24.35 3.47
C ARG A 936 -30.09 -25.35 4.39
N THR A 937 -30.55 -24.90 5.55
CA THR A 937 -31.34 -25.75 6.49
C THR A 937 -32.62 -26.23 5.84
N GLY A 938 -33.33 -25.34 5.16
CA GLY A 938 -34.51 -25.67 4.41
C GLY A 938 -34.25 -26.73 3.34
N LEU A 939 -33.22 -26.52 2.50
CA LEU A 939 -32.82 -27.48 1.46
C LEU A 939 -32.47 -28.85 2.04
N PHE A 940 -31.68 -28.89 3.11
CA PHE A 940 -31.33 -30.14 3.79
C PHE A 940 -32.57 -30.91 4.23
N LEU A 941 -33.52 -30.23 4.87
CA LEU A 941 -34.74 -30.86 5.37
C LEU A 941 -35.73 -31.24 4.26
N ALA A 942 -35.78 -30.47 3.18
CA ALA A 942 -36.60 -30.83 2.01
C ALA A 942 -36.00 -32.00 1.21
N ASN A 943 -34.68 -32.09 1.18
CA ASN A 943 -33.90 -33.05 0.38
C ASN A 943 -34.35 -33.08 -1.09
N ASP A 944 -34.64 -31.91 -1.65
CA ASP A 944 -35.11 -31.75 -3.02
C ASP A 944 -34.99 -30.28 -3.41
N ILE A 945 -34.00 -29.99 -4.25
CA ILE A 945 -33.67 -28.62 -4.61
C ILE A 945 -34.76 -27.94 -5.44
N GLN A 946 -35.50 -28.70 -6.25
CA GLN A 946 -36.56 -28.16 -7.10
C GLN A 946 -37.76 -27.76 -6.22
N ILE A 947 -38.14 -28.59 -5.23
CA ILE A 947 -39.17 -28.23 -4.25
C ILE A 947 -38.70 -27.03 -3.41
N ALA A 948 -37.43 -27.04 -2.98
CA ALA A 948 -36.87 -25.93 -2.23
C ALA A 948 -36.96 -24.60 -3.00
N ALA A 949 -36.56 -24.60 -4.27
CA ALA A 949 -36.66 -23.45 -5.17
C ALA A 949 -38.12 -22.97 -5.36
N GLY A 950 -39.05 -23.92 -5.54
CA GLY A 950 -40.47 -23.58 -5.69
C GLY A 950 -41.08 -22.93 -4.43
N VAL A 951 -40.74 -23.45 -3.24
CA VAL A 951 -41.16 -22.84 -1.97
C VAL A 951 -40.49 -21.49 -1.76
N LEU A 952 -39.19 -21.36 -2.05
CA LEU A 952 -38.44 -20.12 -1.92
C LEU A 952 -39.04 -18.99 -2.79
N GLN A 953 -39.51 -19.30 -3.98
CA GLN A 953 -40.17 -18.35 -4.87
C GLN A 953 -41.45 -17.75 -4.28
N SER A 954 -42.17 -18.53 -3.47
CA SER A 954 -43.40 -18.10 -2.80
C SER A 954 -43.18 -17.77 -1.32
N ASP A 955 -41.94 -17.79 -0.84
CA ASP A 955 -41.63 -17.58 0.59
C ASP A 955 -41.93 -16.13 0.98
N THR A 956 -42.48 -15.97 2.17
CA THR A 956 -42.79 -14.67 2.79
C THR A 956 -41.90 -14.36 3.98
N LEU A 957 -40.93 -15.23 4.27
CA LEU A 957 -39.96 -15.05 5.35
C LEU A 957 -38.73 -14.32 4.82
N PHE A 958 -38.74 -12.99 4.85
CA PHE A 958 -37.64 -12.13 4.44
C PHE A 958 -36.74 -11.89 5.64
N LEU A 959 -35.49 -12.36 5.58
CA LEU A 959 -34.47 -12.17 6.62
C LEU A 959 -33.43 -11.13 6.20
N SER A 960 -33.14 -11.03 4.92
CA SER A 960 -32.18 -10.11 4.32
C SER A 960 -32.76 -9.41 3.09
N GLU A 961 -31.94 -8.59 2.44
CA GLU A 961 -32.26 -7.95 1.13
C GLU A 961 -31.87 -8.85 -0.06
N MET A 962 -31.52 -10.12 0.17
CA MET A 962 -31.21 -11.07 -0.91
C MET A 962 -32.43 -11.30 -1.79
N GLU A 963 -32.22 -11.17 -3.09
CA GLU A 963 -33.28 -11.48 -4.07
C GLU A 963 -33.42 -13.00 -4.27
N TYR A 964 -34.56 -13.41 -4.83
CA TYR A 964 -34.81 -14.83 -5.13
C TYR A 964 -33.68 -15.46 -5.97
N GLY A 965 -33.15 -14.72 -6.96
CA GLY A 965 -32.07 -15.18 -7.82
C GLY A 965 -30.80 -15.50 -7.04
N ASP A 966 -30.42 -14.63 -6.10
CA ASP A 966 -29.24 -14.79 -5.25
C ASP A 966 -29.39 -16.01 -4.31
N HIS A 967 -30.56 -16.15 -3.71
CA HIS A 967 -30.87 -17.33 -2.90
C HIS A 967 -30.79 -18.62 -3.73
N LEU A 968 -31.28 -18.57 -4.96
CA LEU A 968 -31.33 -19.73 -5.84
C LEU A 968 -29.93 -20.21 -6.22
N VAL A 969 -29.07 -19.30 -6.68
CA VAL A 969 -27.70 -19.65 -7.10
C VAL A 969 -26.86 -20.09 -5.90
N GLU A 970 -26.99 -19.43 -4.75
CA GLU A 970 -26.33 -19.81 -3.50
C GLU A 970 -26.74 -21.23 -3.03
N MET A 971 -28.05 -21.48 -3.06
CA MET A 971 -28.60 -22.79 -2.71
C MET A 971 -28.09 -23.88 -3.66
N CYS A 972 -27.99 -23.61 -4.95
CA CYS A 972 -27.42 -24.51 -5.93
C CYS A 972 -25.93 -24.79 -5.63
N ALA A 973 -25.15 -23.77 -5.40
CA ALA A 973 -23.72 -23.91 -5.09
C ALA A 973 -23.51 -24.72 -3.79
N TRP A 974 -24.27 -24.41 -2.76
CA TRP A 974 -24.20 -25.18 -1.52
C TRP A 974 -24.60 -26.64 -1.72
N SER A 975 -25.58 -26.95 -2.59
CA SER A 975 -26.07 -28.30 -2.84
C SER A 975 -25.00 -29.27 -3.40
N VAL A 976 -23.95 -28.73 -4.02
CA VAL A 976 -22.80 -29.49 -4.54
C VAL A 976 -21.53 -29.33 -3.72
N SER A 977 -21.59 -28.55 -2.64
CA SER A 977 -20.44 -28.30 -1.75
C SER A 977 -20.04 -29.55 -0.95
N ALA A 978 -18.76 -29.59 -0.54
CA ALA A 978 -18.29 -30.64 0.36
C ALA A 978 -19.04 -30.66 1.70
N ARG A 979 -19.46 -29.48 2.21
CA ARG A 979 -20.26 -29.35 3.43
C ARG A 979 -21.61 -30.09 3.32
N TYR A 980 -22.32 -29.87 2.24
CA TYR A 980 -23.60 -30.53 2.01
C TYR A 980 -23.45 -32.03 1.73
N ALA A 981 -22.47 -32.43 0.92
CA ALA A 981 -22.17 -33.82 0.66
C ALA A 981 -21.87 -34.59 1.98
N ASN A 982 -21.08 -34.03 2.86
CA ASN A 982 -20.77 -34.63 4.16
C ASN A 982 -22.01 -34.68 5.07
N LEU A 983 -22.82 -33.61 5.11
CA LEU A 983 -24.08 -33.58 5.86
C LEU A 983 -25.01 -34.71 5.40
N ARG A 984 -25.13 -34.88 4.08
CA ARG A 984 -25.94 -35.95 3.47
C ARG A 984 -25.43 -37.35 3.85
N LYS A 985 -24.12 -37.59 3.73
CA LYS A 985 -23.48 -38.86 4.10
C LYS A 985 -23.76 -39.26 5.56
N ILE A 986 -23.81 -38.26 6.46
CA ILE A 986 -24.02 -38.51 7.91
C ILE A 986 -25.50 -38.65 8.23
N MET A 987 -26.35 -37.84 7.60
CA MET A 987 -27.76 -37.70 8.02
C MET A 987 -28.73 -38.52 7.21
N LEU A 988 -28.42 -38.88 5.96
CA LEU A 988 -29.36 -39.58 5.10
C LEU A 988 -29.03 -41.08 5.02
N GLN A 989 -30.02 -41.88 4.87
CA GLN A 989 -29.88 -43.31 4.61
C GLN A 989 -29.54 -43.53 3.14
N PRO A 990 -28.57 -44.37 2.80
CA PRO A 990 -28.42 -44.87 1.44
C PRO A 990 -29.66 -45.61 1.03
N GLU A 991 -29.97 -45.63 -0.27
CA GLU A 991 -31.07 -46.44 -0.81
C GLU A 991 -30.92 -47.92 -0.53
#